data_ef93187fc50fbe58b2624f522f97d668
#
_entry.id   ef93187fc50fbe58b2624f522f97d668
#
_cell.length_a   1.000
_cell.length_b   1.000
_cell.length_c   1.000
_cell.angle_alpha   90.00
_cell.angle_beta   90.00
_cell.angle_gamma   90.00
#
_symmetry.space_group_name_H-M   'P 1'
#
loop_
_entity.id
_entity.type
_entity.pdbx_description
1 polymer ?
#
loop_
_entity_poly.entity_id
_entity_poly.type
_entity_poly.pdbx_seq_one_letter_code
_entity_poly.pdbx_strand_id
1 'polypeptide(L)'
;MNFLAPLFLLGALAVAAPVVFHLIRRTTRDRTRFSSLLFLQPDPPRLTQRSRIENWLLLLLRAAALVLLALAFSRPFLRTETPFNSNPGKNRRLVILVDTSASMQRDGLFPAAREKAEELLRGAGPGDQAALWTFDATTRRLMDFTEWTALPAESRAATAAGRLAEVKPGWGNTQLAAALTTAAERLAEIPPGETSPGGGEIILISDFQEGSRVEGLQGWEWPREVFVTSIALTPKQTGNAGLQLAPDSSPLAAGEAPQARVRLWNAPDSTGEQFQIGWAATGGAFTGPAQDVVLPPGQSKVVSLPWPAASALPSRILLKGDTASFDNTVFTAPPAVVEVAASYFGAESLTDSKKPLFFLNRALPESRQVSVKLNPVPPEAPLPVILPGQPAIFFANGAIPPAHASFLHQQLQSGRTALLILSAAAAPALAEITGTAAVPLEEIKPATYGMLSEIDFKHPLLVPFADPRFSDFTKIRFWHYTKFAATALPGSRVLARFDSGDPALVEVPVGQGRLMVLASGWQPEASQLALSSKFVPMLSSLLEWSGAVITPPAQFFAGQAVALNLLGLTGAGPVSVRHPDGTTTTVTPEAGAFTAATQPGLYTATGRTLTKNFAVNLDPAESRTLPLPTDELDRLGVPVRRAGSRESVDPSSGPAPAVETESRQKLWRWIMIAALAVLLIETLLAGLSARRVPAPGGSAV
;
A
#
# COMPACT_ATOMS: atom_id res chain seq x y z
N MET A 1 38.82 15.76 8.45
CA MET A 1 37.80 15.80 9.49
C MET A 1 36.95 17.03 9.30
N ASN A 2 35.66 16.86 9.11
CA ASN A 2 34.72 17.96 9.02
C ASN A 2 33.84 17.96 10.27
N PHE A 3 33.20 19.08 10.60
CA PHE A 3 32.41 19.25 11.79
C PHE A 3 30.99 19.66 11.40
N LEU A 4 30.00 19.02 12.01
CA LEU A 4 28.59 19.33 11.75
C LEU A 4 28.19 20.69 12.39
N ALA A 5 28.76 20.98 13.55
CA ALA A 5 28.48 22.19 14.30
C ALA A 5 29.78 22.88 14.78
N PRO A 6 30.53 23.50 13.87
CA PRO A 6 31.87 24.05 14.15
C PRO A 6 31.87 25.16 15.23
N LEU A 7 30.74 25.83 15.46
CA LEU A 7 30.61 26.87 16.51
C LEU A 7 30.88 26.32 17.91
N PHE A 8 30.62 25.02 18.17
CA PHE A 8 30.94 24.42 19.46
C PHE A 8 32.44 24.27 19.75
N LEU A 9 33.31 24.41 18.73
CA LEU A 9 34.74 24.45 18.95
C LEU A 9 35.16 25.71 19.74
N LEU A 10 34.39 26.81 19.66
CA LEU A 10 34.56 27.98 20.51
C LEU A 10 34.42 27.64 21.99
N GLY A 11 33.72 26.56 22.33
CA GLY A 11 33.64 26.00 23.69
C GLY A 11 35.00 25.62 24.27
N ALA A 12 36.03 25.36 23.42
CA ALA A 12 37.39 25.11 23.87
C ALA A 12 38.03 26.35 24.56
N LEU A 13 37.53 27.55 24.27
CA LEU A 13 37.97 28.79 24.98
C LEU A 13 37.60 28.72 26.48
N ALA A 14 36.66 27.89 26.89
CA ALA A 14 36.34 27.66 28.29
C ALA A 14 37.54 27.11 29.11
N VAL A 15 38.58 26.58 28.43
CA VAL A 15 39.85 26.19 29.06
C VAL A 15 40.52 27.37 29.77
N ALA A 16 40.28 28.61 29.34
CA ALA A 16 40.77 29.81 30.01
C ALA A 16 40.27 29.89 31.46
N ALA A 17 39.07 29.43 31.78
CA ALA A 17 38.53 29.52 33.11
C ALA A 17 39.31 28.68 34.16
N PRO A 18 39.58 27.35 33.98
CA PRO A 18 40.44 26.61 34.90
C PRO A 18 41.82 27.20 35.07
N VAL A 19 42.43 27.77 33.97
CA VAL A 19 43.74 28.40 34.03
C VAL A 19 43.69 29.66 34.86
N VAL A 20 42.72 30.53 34.63
CA VAL A 20 42.53 31.79 35.41
C VAL A 20 42.25 31.47 36.87
N PHE A 21 41.35 30.52 37.15
CA PHE A 21 41.09 30.12 38.54
C PHE A 21 42.28 29.48 39.24
N HIS A 22 43.18 28.82 38.48
CA HIS A 22 44.43 28.27 39.07
C HIS A 22 45.47 29.34 39.37
N LEU A 23 45.41 30.45 38.62
CA LEU A 23 46.29 31.63 38.85
C LEU A 23 45.76 32.52 39.98
N ILE A 24 44.46 32.49 40.30
CA ILE A 24 43.88 33.28 41.38
C ILE A 24 44.09 32.58 42.71
N ARG A 25 45.11 32.96 43.43
CA ARG A 25 45.40 32.42 44.81
C ARG A 25 44.50 33.11 45.83
N ARG A 26 43.57 32.43 46.41
CA ARG A 26 42.88 32.87 47.63
C ARG A 26 43.78 32.63 48.84
N THR A 27 44.33 33.68 49.40
CA THR A 27 44.96 33.64 50.72
C THR A 27 43.88 33.51 51.75
N THR A 28 43.77 32.36 52.41
CA THR A 28 42.99 32.21 53.64
C THR A 28 43.69 33.00 54.71
N ARG A 29 43.06 34.05 55.22
CA ARG A 29 43.50 34.75 56.39
C ARG A 29 43.06 33.97 57.62
N ASP A 30 43.94 33.16 58.19
CA ASP A 30 43.73 32.58 59.47
C ASP A 30 43.79 33.70 60.52
N ARG A 31 42.71 33.91 61.25
CA ARG A 31 42.66 34.84 62.36
C ARG A 31 43.22 34.15 63.58
N THR A 32 44.49 34.44 63.90
CA THR A 32 45.06 34.08 65.22
C THR A 32 44.74 35.22 66.19
N ARG A 33 44.27 34.85 67.38
CA ARG A 33 44.03 35.78 68.44
C ARG A 33 45.36 36.11 69.16
N PHE A 34 45.84 37.36 68.97
CA PHE A 34 47.02 37.82 69.62
C PHE A 34 46.62 38.64 70.83
N SER A 35 47.29 38.50 71.95
CA SER A 35 47.00 39.16 73.23
C SER A 35 47.59 40.59 73.32
N SER A 36 48.53 40.99 72.45
CA SER A 36 49.04 42.34 72.43
C SER A 36 49.57 42.70 71.02
N LEU A 37 49.22 43.92 70.55
CA LEU A 37 49.64 44.46 69.22
C LEU A 37 50.90 45.35 69.30
N LEU A 38 51.51 45.50 70.51
CA LEU A 38 52.54 46.48 70.79
C LEU A 38 53.88 46.21 70.04
N PHE A 39 54.08 45.03 69.49
CA PHE A 39 55.36 44.62 68.83
C PHE A 39 55.21 44.36 67.40
N LEU A 40 54.08 44.66 66.71
CA LEU A 40 53.93 44.48 65.29
C LEU A 40 54.44 45.70 64.49
N GLN A 41 55.62 45.60 63.89
CA GLN A 41 56.07 46.55 62.88
C GLN A 41 55.36 46.30 61.58
N PRO A 42 54.93 47.33 60.84
CA PRO A 42 54.34 47.22 59.53
C PRO A 42 55.41 46.80 58.53
N ASP A 43 55.33 45.54 57.98
CA ASP A 43 56.17 45.09 56.92
C ASP A 43 55.57 45.52 55.57
N PRO A 44 56.29 46.13 54.64
CA PRO A 44 55.78 46.58 53.35
C PRO A 44 55.35 45.36 52.50
N PRO A 45 54.24 45.46 51.81
CA PRO A 45 53.74 44.32 51.02
C PRO A 45 54.68 43.96 49.90
N ARG A 46 55.26 42.73 49.94
CA ARG A 46 56.06 42.21 48.85
C ARG A 46 55.14 41.83 47.69
N LEU A 47 55.18 42.64 46.60
CA LEU A 47 54.32 42.58 45.44
C LEU A 47 54.73 41.53 44.38
N THR A 48 55.68 40.65 44.65
CA THR A 48 56.15 39.68 43.66
C THR A 48 56.40 38.30 44.24
N GLN A 49 55.34 37.49 44.28
CA GLN A 49 55.53 36.03 44.25
C GLN A 49 54.98 35.51 42.95
N ARG A 50 55.89 35.04 42.02
CA ARG A 50 55.49 34.26 40.84
C ARG A 50 54.68 33.07 41.29
N SER A 51 53.41 32.97 40.89
CA SER A 51 52.55 31.81 41.13
C SER A 51 53.15 30.62 40.33
N ARG A 52 53.61 29.59 41.05
CA ARG A 52 53.92 28.31 40.43
C ARG A 52 52.70 27.44 40.38
N ILE A 53 52.47 26.79 39.24
CA ILE A 53 51.37 25.85 39.03
C ILE A 53 51.68 24.58 39.86
N GLU A 54 51.00 24.39 40.97
CA GLU A 54 51.29 23.29 41.91
C GLU A 54 50.65 21.96 41.48
N ASN A 55 49.60 21.92 40.68
CA ASN A 55 48.95 20.67 40.23
C ASN A 55 48.70 20.74 38.72
N TRP A 56 49.76 20.87 37.96
CA TRP A 56 49.70 21.00 36.51
C TRP A 56 48.98 19.83 35.84
N LEU A 57 49.06 18.57 36.39
CA LEU A 57 48.40 17.39 35.84
C LEU A 57 46.87 17.48 35.95
N LEU A 58 46.35 17.95 37.10
CA LEU A 58 44.90 18.16 37.30
C LEU A 58 44.39 19.27 36.40
N LEU A 59 45.18 20.36 36.20
CA LEU A 59 44.85 21.44 35.27
C LEU A 59 44.77 20.92 33.84
N LEU A 60 45.73 20.09 33.42
CA LEU A 60 45.76 19.48 32.09
C LEU A 60 44.60 18.55 31.84
N LEU A 61 44.21 17.73 32.81
CA LEU A 61 43.05 16.84 32.70
C LEU A 61 41.75 17.63 32.59
N ARG A 62 41.57 18.74 33.33
CA ARG A 62 40.41 19.62 33.20
C ARG A 62 40.35 20.28 31.84
N ALA A 63 41.50 20.79 31.35
CA ALA A 63 41.57 21.36 30.04
C ALA A 63 41.26 20.34 28.93
N ALA A 64 41.82 19.13 29.05
CA ALA A 64 41.55 18.04 28.12
C ALA A 64 40.06 17.61 28.09
N ALA A 65 39.43 17.53 29.27
CA ALA A 65 38.01 17.23 29.36
C ALA A 65 37.15 18.28 28.64
N LEU A 66 37.44 19.58 28.82
CA LEU A 66 36.72 20.66 28.15
C LEU A 66 36.93 20.65 26.64
N VAL A 67 38.15 20.39 26.16
CA VAL A 67 38.45 20.25 24.75
C VAL A 67 37.73 19.06 24.14
N LEU A 68 37.75 17.89 24.80
CA LEU A 68 37.04 16.70 24.32
C LEU A 68 35.52 16.93 24.29
N LEU A 69 34.98 17.64 25.25
CA LEU A 69 33.55 18.00 25.26
C LEU A 69 33.20 18.94 24.09
N ALA A 70 34.01 19.97 23.85
CA ALA A 70 33.84 20.87 22.71
C ALA A 70 33.93 20.09 21.36
N LEU A 71 34.87 19.14 21.26
CA LEU A 71 34.99 18.25 20.11
C LEU A 71 33.80 17.31 19.95
N ALA A 72 33.27 16.76 21.04
CA ALA A 72 32.09 15.88 20.99
C ALA A 72 30.86 16.64 20.48
N PHE A 73 30.60 17.85 21.01
CA PHE A 73 29.48 18.70 20.58
C PHE A 73 29.64 19.27 19.18
N SER A 74 30.87 19.43 18.69
CA SER A 74 31.11 19.82 17.29
C SER A 74 30.77 18.72 16.29
N ARG A 75 30.45 17.50 16.76
CA ARG A 75 30.07 16.31 15.97
C ARG A 75 31.01 16.08 14.78
N PRO A 76 32.27 15.64 15.04
CA PRO A 76 33.22 15.36 14.00
C PRO A 76 32.79 14.15 13.17
N PHE A 77 32.98 14.24 11.85
CA PHE A 77 32.82 13.12 10.93
C PHE A 77 34.00 13.08 9.95
N LEU A 78 34.34 11.86 9.58
CA LEU A 78 35.34 11.61 8.55
C LEU A 78 34.59 11.55 7.20
N ARG A 79 34.80 12.50 6.34
CA ARG A 79 34.43 12.36 4.95
C ARG A 79 35.39 11.33 4.37
N THR A 80 35.01 10.08 4.37
CA THR A 80 35.65 9.08 3.56
C THR A 80 35.16 9.34 2.15
N GLU A 81 35.94 10.11 1.40
CA GLU A 81 35.89 10.01 -0.04
C GLU A 81 36.32 8.57 -0.32
N THR A 82 35.37 7.67 -0.51
CA THR A 82 35.62 6.48 -1.31
C THR A 82 35.94 7.07 -2.68
N PRO A 83 37.17 7.03 -3.12
CA PRO A 83 37.45 7.41 -4.48
C PRO A 83 36.66 6.44 -5.32
N PHE A 84 35.55 6.91 -5.91
CA PHE A 84 34.96 6.21 -7.02
C PHE A 84 36.08 6.22 -8.06
N ASN A 85 36.74 5.09 -8.14
CA ASN A 85 37.74 4.85 -9.13
C ASN A 85 37.08 4.95 -10.51
N SER A 86 36.94 6.16 -11.00
CA SER A 86 36.95 6.43 -12.43
C SER A 86 38.37 6.14 -12.96
N ASN A 87 38.85 4.91 -12.65
CA ASN A 87 39.98 4.37 -13.34
C ASN A 87 39.48 4.01 -14.75
N PRO A 88 39.96 4.68 -15.78
CA PRO A 88 39.63 4.33 -17.17
C PRO A 88 40.29 3.00 -17.57
N GLY A 89 40.08 1.94 -16.79
CA GLY A 89 40.69 0.62 -16.96
C GLY A 89 40.01 -0.49 -16.19
N LYS A 90 39.02 -0.22 -15.33
CA LYS A 90 38.22 -1.28 -14.69
C LYS A 90 36.92 -1.47 -15.43
N ASN A 91 36.63 -2.72 -15.80
CA ASN A 91 35.39 -3.19 -16.40
C ASN A 91 34.21 -2.74 -15.51
N ARG A 92 33.39 -1.83 -16.00
CA ARG A 92 32.18 -1.37 -15.29
C ARG A 92 31.04 -2.33 -15.62
N ARG A 93 30.17 -2.60 -14.63
CA ARG A 93 28.90 -3.28 -14.83
C ARG A 93 27.77 -2.25 -14.77
N LEU A 94 27.06 -2.08 -15.86
CA LEU A 94 26.04 -1.06 -16.07
C LEU A 94 24.69 -1.71 -16.39
N VAL A 95 23.63 -1.35 -15.70
CA VAL A 95 22.26 -1.64 -16.12
C VAL A 95 21.60 -0.33 -16.54
N ILE A 96 21.28 -0.20 -17.81
CA ILE A 96 20.52 0.93 -18.34
C ILE A 96 19.04 0.56 -18.26
N LEU A 97 18.29 1.23 -17.38
CA LEU A 97 16.86 1.09 -17.23
C LEU A 97 16.15 2.23 -17.95
N VAL A 98 15.35 1.90 -18.95
CA VAL A 98 14.57 2.86 -19.73
C VAL A 98 13.10 2.70 -19.38
N ASP A 99 12.49 3.78 -18.94
CA ASP A 99 11.07 3.86 -18.66
C ASP A 99 10.25 3.78 -19.95
N THR A 100 9.26 2.89 -19.96
CA THR A 100 8.32 2.66 -21.05
C THR A 100 6.87 2.71 -20.58
N SER A 101 6.63 3.32 -19.41
CA SER A 101 5.30 3.51 -18.83
C SER A 101 4.42 4.44 -19.67
N ALA A 102 3.16 4.54 -19.29
CA ALA A 102 2.19 5.32 -20.05
C ALA A 102 2.52 6.81 -20.08
N SER A 103 3.09 7.37 -19.03
CA SER A 103 3.50 8.77 -18.95
C SER A 103 4.56 9.14 -19.98
N MET A 104 5.39 8.16 -20.40
CA MET A 104 6.41 8.34 -21.43
C MET A 104 5.84 8.54 -22.85
N GLN A 105 4.52 8.40 -23.03
CA GLN A 105 3.83 8.75 -24.29
C GLN A 105 3.67 10.26 -24.47
N ARG A 106 3.92 11.07 -23.44
CA ARG A 106 3.91 12.53 -23.56
C ARG A 106 4.96 12.99 -24.58
N ASP A 107 4.63 14.08 -25.28
CA ASP A 107 5.41 14.54 -26.44
C ASP A 107 6.89 14.72 -26.13
N GLY A 108 7.73 14.02 -26.89
CA GLY A 108 9.17 14.11 -26.86
C GLY A 108 9.87 13.28 -25.77
N LEU A 109 9.19 12.72 -24.76
CA LEU A 109 9.83 12.01 -23.65
C LEU A 109 10.51 10.72 -24.10
N PHE A 110 9.78 9.79 -24.71
CA PHE A 110 10.36 8.52 -25.10
C PHE A 110 11.46 8.64 -26.20
N PRO A 111 11.31 9.48 -27.23
CA PRO A 111 12.42 9.78 -28.14
C PRO A 111 13.67 10.30 -27.43
N ALA A 112 13.53 11.19 -26.45
CA ALA A 112 14.67 11.68 -25.65
C ALA A 112 15.28 10.57 -24.77
N ALA A 113 14.43 9.71 -24.16
CA ALA A 113 14.91 8.54 -23.41
C ALA A 113 15.76 7.61 -24.28
N ARG A 114 15.29 7.33 -25.48
CA ARG A 114 16.03 6.49 -26.46
C ARG A 114 17.34 7.10 -26.85
N GLU A 115 17.36 8.40 -27.18
CA GLU A 115 18.59 9.12 -27.56
C GLU A 115 19.63 9.06 -26.41
N LYS A 116 19.19 9.26 -25.17
CA LYS A 116 20.08 9.18 -23.99
C LYS A 116 20.60 7.74 -23.76
N ALA A 117 19.77 6.75 -23.90
CA ALA A 117 20.18 5.35 -23.80
C ALA A 117 21.20 4.98 -24.89
N GLU A 118 20.98 5.41 -26.13
CA GLU A 118 21.92 5.20 -27.24
C GLU A 118 23.24 5.92 -27.04
N GLU A 119 23.23 7.14 -26.48
CA GLU A 119 24.44 7.89 -26.12
C GLU A 119 25.27 7.12 -25.08
N LEU A 120 24.63 6.60 -24.03
CA LEU A 120 25.26 5.79 -22.99
C LEU A 120 25.84 4.49 -23.52
N LEU A 121 25.10 3.78 -24.38
CA LEU A 121 25.55 2.53 -25.00
C LEU A 121 26.78 2.75 -25.88
N ARG A 122 26.83 3.86 -26.64
CA ARG A 122 27.99 4.24 -27.46
C ARG A 122 29.20 4.67 -26.60
N GLY A 123 28.95 5.23 -25.40
CA GLY A 123 29.98 5.62 -24.44
C GLY A 123 30.54 4.45 -23.62
N ALA A 124 29.96 3.24 -23.71
CA ALA A 124 30.47 2.08 -23.01
C ALA A 124 31.82 1.62 -23.58
N GLY A 125 32.84 1.47 -22.72
CA GLY A 125 34.19 1.03 -23.10
C GLY A 125 34.23 -0.45 -23.52
N PRO A 126 35.31 -0.86 -24.19
CA PRO A 126 35.48 -2.25 -24.66
C PRO A 126 35.39 -3.30 -23.53
N GLY A 127 35.82 -2.94 -22.32
CA GLY A 127 35.80 -3.77 -21.13
C GLY A 127 34.51 -3.66 -20.30
N ASP A 128 33.64 -2.72 -20.62
CA ASP A 128 32.40 -2.52 -19.84
C ASP A 128 31.39 -3.64 -20.16
N GLN A 129 30.70 -4.08 -19.14
CA GLN A 129 29.56 -4.99 -19.23
C GLN A 129 28.28 -4.15 -19.10
N ALA A 130 27.50 -4.03 -20.16
CA ALA A 130 26.25 -3.30 -20.15
C ALA A 130 25.06 -4.25 -20.34
N ALA A 131 23.99 -3.97 -19.64
CA ALA A 131 22.68 -4.57 -19.84
C ALA A 131 21.68 -3.46 -20.15
N LEU A 132 20.75 -3.71 -21.06
CA LEU A 132 19.70 -2.78 -21.45
C LEU A 132 18.34 -3.39 -21.11
N TRP A 133 17.60 -2.72 -20.24
CA TRP A 133 16.29 -3.16 -19.80
C TRP A 133 15.28 -2.05 -19.96
N THR A 134 14.03 -2.40 -20.14
CA THR A 134 12.90 -1.48 -20.10
C THR A 134 11.98 -1.86 -18.95
N PHE A 135 11.23 -0.90 -18.43
CA PHE A 135 10.25 -1.14 -17.38
C PHE A 135 9.00 -0.31 -17.55
N ASP A 136 7.89 -0.90 -17.20
CA ASP A 136 6.57 -0.33 -17.01
C ASP A 136 5.93 -1.03 -15.80
N ALA A 137 4.79 -1.69 -15.95
CA ALA A 137 4.22 -2.61 -14.97
C ALA A 137 5.11 -3.85 -14.73
N THR A 138 6.02 -4.13 -15.66
CA THR A 138 6.95 -5.27 -15.63
C THR A 138 8.33 -4.84 -16.12
N THR A 139 9.37 -5.49 -15.62
CA THR A 139 10.74 -5.25 -16.11
C THR A 139 11.06 -6.24 -17.22
N ARG A 140 11.49 -5.74 -18.38
CA ARG A 140 11.86 -6.54 -19.57
C ARG A 140 13.33 -6.35 -19.89
N ARG A 141 14.02 -7.48 -20.06
CA ARG A 141 15.43 -7.49 -20.46
C ARG A 141 15.53 -7.48 -21.98
N LEU A 142 16.01 -6.40 -22.57
CA LEU A 142 16.28 -6.32 -24.01
C LEU A 142 17.64 -6.90 -24.35
N MET A 143 18.64 -6.72 -23.49
CA MET A 143 19.97 -7.30 -23.57
C MET A 143 20.53 -7.51 -22.16
N ASP A 144 21.07 -8.70 -21.88
CA ASP A 144 21.71 -9.00 -20.60
C ASP A 144 23.25 -9.01 -20.75
N PHE A 145 23.97 -9.02 -19.63
CA PHE A 145 25.44 -9.03 -19.57
C PHE A 145 26.09 -10.14 -20.37
N THR A 146 25.50 -11.36 -20.35
CA THR A 146 25.98 -12.52 -21.11
C THR A 146 25.89 -12.32 -22.60
N GLU A 147 24.80 -11.74 -23.10
CA GLU A 147 24.62 -11.41 -24.51
C GLU A 147 25.56 -10.28 -24.94
N TRP A 148 25.68 -9.22 -24.10
CA TRP A 148 26.57 -8.11 -24.35
C TRP A 148 28.03 -8.56 -24.53
N THR A 149 28.50 -9.43 -23.63
CA THR A 149 29.90 -9.92 -23.66
C THR A 149 30.15 -10.91 -24.81
N ALA A 150 29.13 -11.63 -25.24
CA ALA A 150 29.22 -12.58 -26.37
C ALA A 150 29.35 -11.86 -27.74
N LEU A 151 28.90 -10.62 -27.85
CA LEU A 151 28.98 -9.83 -29.07
C LEU A 151 30.37 -9.20 -29.28
N PRO A 152 30.83 -9.01 -30.52
CA PRO A 152 32.02 -8.21 -30.83
C PRO A 152 31.85 -6.77 -30.31
N ALA A 153 32.89 -6.20 -29.73
CA ALA A 153 32.85 -4.87 -29.08
C ALA A 153 32.25 -3.78 -30.00
N GLU A 154 32.58 -3.83 -31.29
CA GLU A 154 32.14 -2.83 -32.29
C GLU A 154 30.63 -2.90 -32.58
N SER A 155 29.98 -4.07 -32.41
CA SER A 155 28.56 -4.27 -32.71
C SER A 155 27.62 -4.17 -31.50
N ARG A 156 28.14 -4.20 -30.27
CA ARG A 156 27.36 -4.24 -29.03
C ARG A 156 26.36 -3.11 -28.94
N ALA A 157 26.86 -1.86 -29.05
CA ALA A 157 26.02 -0.67 -28.91
C ALA A 157 24.95 -0.59 -30.03
N ALA A 158 25.34 -0.92 -31.27
CA ALA A 158 24.42 -0.90 -32.40
C ALA A 158 23.29 -1.96 -32.26
N THR A 159 23.64 -3.16 -31.80
CA THR A 159 22.66 -4.24 -31.55
C THR A 159 21.69 -3.88 -30.45
N ALA A 160 22.20 -3.34 -29.32
CA ALA A 160 21.35 -2.89 -28.20
C ALA A 160 20.42 -1.76 -28.62
N ALA A 161 20.95 -0.75 -29.33
CA ALA A 161 20.16 0.36 -29.87
C ALA A 161 19.09 -0.11 -30.86
N GLY A 162 19.41 -1.08 -31.73
CA GLY A 162 18.45 -1.69 -32.65
C GLY A 162 17.26 -2.33 -31.90
N ARG A 163 17.54 -3.10 -30.84
CA ARG A 163 16.46 -3.67 -30.00
C ARG A 163 15.61 -2.59 -29.32
N LEU A 164 16.23 -1.51 -28.85
CA LEU A 164 15.51 -0.40 -28.23
C LEU A 164 14.65 0.39 -29.24
N ALA A 165 15.08 0.45 -30.50
CA ALA A 165 14.32 1.13 -31.55
C ALA A 165 12.98 0.46 -31.89
N GLU A 166 12.85 -0.84 -31.62
CA GLU A 166 11.58 -1.59 -31.79
C GLU A 166 10.61 -1.38 -30.62
N VAL A 167 11.08 -0.86 -29.47
CA VAL A 167 10.27 -0.63 -28.28
C VAL A 167 9.45 0.64 -28.46
N LYS A 168 8.21 0.57 -27.99
CA LYS A 168 7.29 1.73 -27.87
C LYS A 168 6.83 1.84 -26.42
N PRO A 169 6.56 3.03 -25.91
CA PRO A 169 5.97 3.19 -24.59
C PRO A 169 4.63 2.48 -24.54
N GLY A 170 4.40 1.76 -23.45
CA GLY A 170 3.20 0.98 -23.19
C GLY A 170 2.10 1.80 -22.51
N TRP A 171 1.19 1.08 -21.88
CA TRP A 171 0.11 1.64 -21.08
C TRP A 171 0.19 1.18 -19.62
N GLY A 172 1.26 0.46 -19.28
CA GLY A 172 1.53 -0.01 -17.92
C GLY A 172 1.89 1.15 -16.99
N ASN A 173 1.69 0.93 -15.70
CA ASN A 173 2.11 1.88 -14.68
C ASN A 173 3.61 1.79 -14.41
N THR A 174 4.19 2.84 -13.80
CA THR A 174 5.61 2.97 -13.52
C THR A 174 5.97 2.23 -12.22
N GLN A 175 6.37 0.96 -12.31
CA GLN A 175 6.82 0.13 -11.17
C GLN A 175 8.30 0.37 -10.86
N LEU A 176 8.65 1.58 -10.47
CA LEU A 176 10.03 2.02 -10.27
C LEU A 176 10.77 1.19 -9.21
N ALA A 177 10.12 0.90 -8.09
CA ALA A 177 10.71 0.09 -7.03
C ALA A 177 11.10 -1.31 -7.53
N ALA A 178 10.19 -2.00 -8.23
CA ALA A 178 10.42 -3.34 -8.75
C ALA A 178 11.53 -3.38 -9.79
N ALA A 179 11.61 -2.36 -10.66
CA ALA A 179 12.66 -2.25 -11.66
C ALA A 179 14.04 -2.05 -11.02
N LEU A 180 14.13 -1.15 -10.03
CA LEU A 180 15.37 -0.85 -9.32
C LEU A 180 15.85 -2.04 -8.49
N THR A 181 14.96 -2.71 -7.73
CA THR A 181 15.34 -3.88 -6.92
C THR A 181 15.82 -5.03 -7.81
N THR A 182 15.10 -5.33 -8.89
CA THR A 182 15.50 -6.38 -9.85
C THR A 182 16.86 -6.08 -10.49
N ALA A 183 17.14 -4.82 -10.84
CA ALA A 183 18.42 -4.43 -11.41
C ALA A 183 19.54 -4.47 -10.37
N ALA A 184 19.27 -4.06 -9.13
CA ALA A 184 20.23 -4.09 -8.04
C ALA A 184 20.60 -5.52 -7.65
N GLU A 185 19.63 -6.43 -7.56
CA GLU A 185 19.85 -7.87 -7.34
C GLU A 185 20.74 -8.46 -8.44
N ARG A 186 20.47 -8.13 -9.70
CA ARG A 186 21.26 -8.63 -10.84
C ARG A 186 22.71 -8.12 -10.82
N LEU A 187 22.94 -6.90 -10.37
CA LEU A 187 24.29 -6.35 -10.20
C LEU A 187 25.00 -6.93 -8.97
N ALA A 188 24.28 -7.25 -7.91
CA ALA A 188 24.82 -7.86 -6.72
C ALA A 188 25.21 -9.35 -6.92
N GLU A 189 24.65 -10.03 -7.92
CA GLU A 189 25.05 -11.40 -8.28
C GLU A 189 26.54 -11.44 -8.64
N ILE A 190 27.28 -12.36 -7.98
CA ILE A 190 28.68 -12.60 -8.28
C ILE A 190 28.79 -13.38 -9.59
N PRO A 191 29.51 -12.86 -10.60
CA PRO A 191 29.70 -13.60 -11.84
C PRO A 191 30.45 -14.91 -11.62
N PRO A 192 30.16 -15.97 -12.38
CA PRO A 192 30.91 -17.21 -12.28
C PRO A 192 32.41 -17.00 -12.50
N GLY A 193 33.23 -17.36 -11.50
CA GLY A 193 34.69 -17.21 -11.55
C GLY A 193 35.26 -15.97 -10.90
N GLU A 194 34.41 -15.07 -10.37
CA GLU A 194 34.85 -13.90 -9.59
C GLU A 194 34.60 -14.14 -8.09
N THR A 195 35.49 -13.60 -7.25
CA THR A 195 35.44 -13.77 -5.79
C THR A 195 34.83 -12.58 -5.05
N SER A 196 34.54 -11.49 -5.75
CA SER A 196 33.95 -10.28 -5.17
C SER A 196 32.94 -9.66 -6.14
N PRO A 197 31.78 -9.22 -5.66
CA PRO A 197 30.86 -8.43 -6.49
C PRO A 197 31.58 -7.15 -6.89
N GLY A 198 31.81 -6.96 -8.18
CA GLY A 198 32.28 -5.67 -8.69
C GLY A 198 31.16 -4.66 -8.51
N GLY A 199 31.47 -3.44 -8.03
CA GLY A 199 30.49 -2.37 -7.93
C GLY A 199 29.74 -2.16 -9.25
N GLY A 200 28.42 -1.97 -9.16
CA GLY A 200 27.54 -1.81 -10.30
C GLY A 200 26.85 -0.46 -10.32
N GLU A 201 26.51 0.00 -11.51
CA GLU A 201 25.78 1.25 -11.71
C GLU A 201 24.46 0.97 -12.46
N ILE A 202 23.35 1.46 -11.91
CA ILE A 202 22.05 1.51 -12.57
C ILE A 202 21.89 2.91 -13.14
N ILE A 203 21.74 3.01 -14.44
CA ILE A 203 21.43 4.29 -15.09
C ILE A 203 19.94 4.28 -15.39
N LEU A 204 19.19 5.07 -14.63
CA LEU A 204 17.73 5.14 -14.69
C LEU A 204 17.31 6.35 -15.54
N ILE A 205 16.62 6.09 -16.65
CA ILE A 205 16.09 7.10 -17.57
C ILE A 205 14.58 7.08 -17.48
N SER A 206 14.00 8.11 -16.87
CA SER A 206 12.55 8.24 -16.62
C SER A 206 12.15 9.70 -16.54
N ASP A 207 10.88 10.01 -16.59
CA ASP A 207 10.31 11.32 -16.31
C ASP A 207 10.17 11.59 -14.80
N PHE A 208 10.40 10.58 -13.94
CA PHE A 208 10.33 10.67 -12.48
C PHE A 208 9.07 11.38 -11.99
N GLN A 209 7.93 10.92 -12.43
CA GLN A 209 6.64 11.49 -12.00
C GLN A 209 6.22 11.01 -10.61
N GLU A 210 5.39 11.82 -9.92
CA GLU A 210 4.83 11.51 -8.60
C GLU A 210 4.03 10.20 -8.59
N GLY A 211 3.47 9.80 -9.72
CA GLY A 211 2.72 8.54 -9.90
C GLY A 211 3.60 7.29 -9.91
N SER A 212 4.92 7.42 -9.93
CA SER A 212 5.83 6.27 -9.89
C SER A 212 5.71 5.48 -8.59
N ARG A 213 5.60 4.16 -8.70
CA ARG A 213 5.47 3.25 -7.54
C ARG A 213 6.84 3.02 -6.91
N VAL A 214 7.08 3.66 -5.77
CA VAL A 214 8.35 3.58 -5.02
C VAL A 214 8.23 2.86 -3.67
N GLU A 215 7.01 2.51 -3.25
CA GLU A 215 6.71 1.96 -1.93
C GLU A 215 7.45 0.64 -1.65
N GLY A 216 7.72 -0.14 -2.69
CA GLY A 216 8.47 -1.40 -2.58
C GLY A 216 9.93 -1.25 -2.15
N LEU A 217 10.49 -0.02 -2.15
CA LEU A 217 11.83 0.27 -1.65
C LEU A 217 11.87 0.44 -0.14
N GLN A 218 10.73 0.68 0.49
CA GLN A 218 10.66 0.91 1.93
C GLN A 218 11.07 -0.35 2.71
N GLY A 219 12.16 -0.24 3.47
CA GLY A 219 12.70 -1.36 4.26
C GLY A 219 13.51 -2.40 3.46
N TRP A 220 13.70 -2.19 2.17
CA TRP A 220 14.57 -3.04 1.36
C TRP A 220 16.05 -2.67 1.60
N GLU A 221 16.90 -3.69 1.83
CA GLU A 221 18.33 -3.47 2.05
C GLU A 221 19.07 -3.30 0.72
N TRP A 222 19.47 -2.06 0.42
CA TRP A 222 20.19 -1.74 -0.82
C TRP A 222 21.61 -2.33 -0.80
N PRO A 223 22.06 -3.01 -1.88
CA PRO A 223 23.42 -3.54 -1.97
C PRO A 223 24.46 -2.42 -1.93
N ARG A 224 25.48 -2.57 -1.07
CA ARG A 224 26.44 -1.50 -0.74
C ARG A 224 27.25 -0.95 -1.93
N GLU A 225 27.45 -1.78 -2.96
CA GLU A 225 28.30 -1.46 -4.13
C GLU A 225 27.51 -1.12 -5.39
N VAL A 226 26.19 -0.95 -5.27
CA VAL A 226 25.31 -0.59 -6.37
C VAL A 226 24.84 0.84 -6.20
N PHE A 227 25.03 1.66 -7.22
CA PHE A 227 24.63 3.08 -7.25
C PHE A 227 23.61 3.31 -8.36
N VAL A 228 22.75 4.30 -8.18
CA VAL A 228 21.78 4.72 -9.20
C VAL A 228 22.17 6.09 -9.72
N THR A 229 22.35 6.21 -11.03
CA THR A 229 22.47 7.49 -11.70
C THR A 229 21.14 7.82 -12.37
N SER A 230 20.48 8.88 -11.91
CA SER A 230 19.19 9.30 -12.45
C SER A 230 19.35 10.29 -13.60
N ILE A 231 18.68 10.03 -14.72
CA ILE A 231 18.54 10.94 -15.86
C ILE A 231 17.06 11.30 -15.96
N ALA A 232 16.71 12.44 -15.38
CA ALA A 232 15.36 12.96 -15.42
C ALA A 232 15.04 13.59 -16.77
N LEU A 233 13.96 13.17 -17.38
CA LEU A 233 13.45 13.72 -18.63
C LEU A 233 12.32 14.69 -18.33
N THR A 234 12.30 15.82 -19.01
CA THR A 234 11.25 16.83 -18.89
C THR A 234 10.43 16.88 -20.18
N PRO A 235 9.09 16.85 -20.09
CA PRO A 235 8.25 16.99 -21.26
C PRO A 235 8.36 18.39 -21.84
N LYS A 236 8.06 18.54 -23.12
CA LYS A 236 8.04 19.86 -23.79
C LYS A 236 6.96 20.79 -23.24
N GLN A 237 5.86 20.22 -22.79
CA GLN A 237 4.73 20.93 -22.18
C GLN A 237 4.51 20.37 -20.78
N THR A 238 4.39 21.26 -19.82
CA THR A 238 4.06 20.96 -18.43
C THR A 238 2.55 20.99 -18.23
N GLY A 239 2.08 20.37 -17.17
CA GLY A 239 0.66 20.24 -16.87
C GLY A 239 0.02 19.04 -17.55
N ASN A 240 -1.04 18.57 -16.94
CA ASN A 240 -1.84 17.45 -17.41
C ASN A 240 -3.24 17.53 -16.81
N ALA A 241 -4.27 17.19 -17.58
CA ALA A 241 -5.60 16.99 -17.06
C ALA A 241 -6.09 15.60 -17.46
N GLY A 242 -6.34 14.75 -16.48
CA GLY A 242 -6.68 13.37 -16.72
C GLY A 242 -8.08 12.98 -16.29
N LEU A 243 -8.61 11.93 -16.90
CA LEU A 243 -9.89 11.32 -16.57
C LEU A 243 -9.71 10.00 -15.80
N GLN A 244 -10.55 9.81 -14.80
CA GLN A 244 -10.67 8.57 -14.06
C GLN A 244 -12.14 8.18 -13.91
N LEU A 245 -12.47 6.90 -14.10
CA LEU A 245 -13.79 6.39 -13.75
C LEU A 245 -13.97 6.43 -12.23
N ALA A 246 -15.00 7.14 -11.77
CA ALA A 246 -15.31 7.20 -10.35
C ALA A 246 -16.25 6.04 -9.96
N PRO A 247 -16.06 5.39 -8.81
CA PRO A 247 -16.98 4.37 -8.34
C PRO A 247 -18.38 4.95 -8.13
N ASP A 248 -19.38 4.22 -8.57
CA ASP A 248 -20.78 4.58 -8.31
C ASP A 248 -21.19 3.97 -6.95
N SER A 249 -21.07 4.77 -5.91
CA SER A 249 -21.45 4.41 -4.55
C SER A 249 -22.82 4.90 -4.12
N SER A 250 -23.56 5.54 -5.04
CA SER A 250 -24.89 6.09 -4.72
C SER A 250 -25.95 4.98 -4.74
N PRO A 251 -26.73 4.81 -3.66
CA PRO A 251 -27.92 3.99 -3.72
C PRO A 251 -28.89 4.55 -4.78
N LEU A 252 -29.52 3.65 -5.53
CA LEU A 252 -30.55 4.04 -6.51
C LEU A 252 -31.69 4.76 -5.80
N ALA A 253 -31.91 6.02 -6.16
CA ALA A 253 -33.25 6.54 -6.04
C ALA A 253 -34.11 5.89 -7.13
N ALA A 254 -35.25 5.33 -6.76
CA ALA A 254 -36.14 4.67 -7.69
C ALA A 254 -36.51 5.63 -8.82
N GLY A 255 -36.19 5.29 -10.08
CA GLY A 255 -36.50 6.08 -11.26
C GLY A 255 -35.37 6.93 -11.83
N GLU A 256 -34.21 7.05 -11.22
CA GLU A 256 -33.04 7.71 -11.80
C GLU A 256 -32.39 6.88 -12.90
N ALA A 257 -32.16 7.49 -14.07
CA ALA A 257 -31.41 6.86 -15.13
C ALA A 257 -29.94 6.65 -14.71
N PRO A 258 -29.32 5.52 -15.08
CA PRO A 258 -27.93 5.25 -14.76
C PRO A 258 -27.01 6.32 -15.38
N GLN A 259 -26.01 6.75 -14.64
CA GLN A 259 -25.03 7.75 -15.06
C GLN A 259 -23.62 7.18 -14.94
N ALA A 260 -22.78 7.46 -15.94
CA ALA A 260 -21.34 7.22 -15.80
C ALA A 260 -20.72 8.38 -15.04
N ARG A 261 -20.02 8.10 -13.96
CA ARG A 261 -19.34 9.13 -13.17
C ARG A 261 -17.85 9.10 -13.47
N VAL A 262 -17.32 10.24 -13.88
CA VAL A 262 -15.89 10.41 -14.14
C VAL A 262 -15.34 11.52 -13.27
N ARG A 263 -14.15 11.31 -12.73
CA ARG A 263 -13.39 12.33 -12.06
C ARG A 263 -12.45 12.96 -13.06
N LEU A 264 -12.58 14.26 -13.26
CA LEU A 264 -11.58 15.10 -13.92
C LEU A 264 -10.62 15.61 -12.85
N TRP A 265 -9.35 15.49 -13.10
CA TRP A 265 -8.27 16.07 -12.31
C TRP A 265 -7.43 16.98 -13.20
N ASN A 266 -7.02 18.14 -12.67
CA ASN A 266 -6.14 19.10 -13.34
C ASN A 266 -4.89 19.31 -12.51
N ALA A 267 -3.71 19.10 -13.10
CA ALA A 267 -2.43 19.21 -12.41
C ALA A 267 -2.18 20.65 -11.91
N PRO A 268 -1.50 20.84 -10.78
CA PRO A 268 -1.18 22.18 -10.25
C PRO A 268 -0.32 23.04 -11.19
N ASP A 269 0.47 22.43 -12.04
CA ASP A 269 1.35 23.08 -13.03
C ASP A 269 0.67 23.26 -14.41
N SER A 270 -0.61 22.92 -14.53
CA SER A 270 -1.38 23.10 -15.75
C SER A 270 -1.69 24.58 -16.02
N THR A 271 -1.71 24.95 -17.29
CA THR A 271 -2.13 26.29 -17.74
C THR A 271 -3.58 26.32 -18.27
N GLY A 272 -4.17 25.15 -18.50
CA GLY A 272 -5.54 25.00 -18.99
C GLY A 272 -6.54 24.93 -17.83
N GLU A 273 -7.72 25.56 -18.00
CA GLU A 273 -8.82 25.52 -17.03
C GLU A 273 -10.16 25.13 -17.67
N GLN A 274 -10.24 25.12 -18.99
CA GLN A 274 -11.50 24.88 -19.73
C GLN A 274 -11.42 23.56 -20.47
N PHE A 275 -12.34 22.68 -20.14
CA PHE A 275 -12.36 21.31 -20.66
C PHE A 275 -13.75 20.96 -21.17
N GLN A 276 -13.81 20.03 -22.11
CA GLN A 276 -15.05 19.43 -22.60
C GLN A 276 -15.02 17.92 -22.34
N ILE A 277 -16.06 17.41 -21.74
CA ILE A 277 -16.20 15.99 -21.44
C ILE A 277 -17.47 15.44 -22.07
N GLY A 278 -17.38 14.34 -22.77
CA GLY A 278 -18.52 13.69 -23.38
C GLY A 278 -18.27 12.28 -23.88
N TRP A 279 -19.34 11.60 -24.21
CA TRP A 279 -19.27 10.32 -24.89
C TRP A 279 -18.66 10.46 -26.28
N ALA A 280 -17.80 9.53 -26.69
CA ALA A 280 -17.10 9.62 -27.95
C ALA A 280 -17.16 8.33 -28.78
N ALA A 281 -17.25 8.49 -30.08
CA ALA A 281 -17.09 7.42 -31.06
C ALA A 281 -15.60 7.04 -31.24
N THR A 282 -15.34 5.94 -31.95
CA THR A 282 -13.99 5.44 -32.19
C THR A 282 -13.07 6.46 -32.90
N GLY A 283 -13.61 7.43 -33.63
CA GLY A 283 -12.86 8.51 -34.29
C GLY A 283 -12.55 9.74 -33.42
N GLY A 284 -12.86 9.74 -32.11
CA GLY A 284 -12.58 10.89 -31.21
C GLY A 284 -13.57 12.06 -31.32
N ALA A 285 -14.65 11.92 -32.10
CA ALA A 285 -15.75 12.87 -32.12
C ALA A 285 -16.74 12.56 -30.98
N PHE A 286 -17.31 13.61 -30.37
CA PHE A 286 -18.38 13.43 -29.41
C PHE A 286 -19.64 12.86 -30.05
N THR A 287 -20.28 11.91 -29.37
CA THR A 287 -21.57 11.29 -29.79
C THR A 287 -22.69 11.81 -28.91
N GLY A 288 -23.06 13.06 -29.06
CA GLY A 288 -24.06 13.73 -28.24
C GLY A 288 -23.51 15.01 -27.58
N PRO A 289 -24.27 15.60 -26.65
CA PRO A 289 -23.85 16.83 -26.00
C PRO A 289 -22.64 16.59 -25.12
N ALA A 290 -21.60 17.38 -25.32
CA ALA A 290 -20.48 17.48 -24.41
C ALA A 290 -20.80 18.47 -23.28
N GLN A 291 -20.26 18.24 -22.10
CA GLN A 291 -20.34 19.16 -20.97
C GLN A 291 -19.08 20.01 -20.91
N ASP A 292 -19.26 21.33 -20.86
CA ASP A 292 -18.17 22.25 -20.59
C ASP A 292 -17.88 22.25 -19.07
N VAL A 293 -16.60 22.06 -18.70
CA VAL A 293 -16.16 22.02 -17.32
C VAL A 293 -15.02 23.00 -17.13
N VAL A 294 -15.22 23.96 -16.23
CA VAL A 294 -14.13 24.81 -15.75
C VAL A 294 -13.56 24.17 -14.49
N LEU A 295 -12.25 23.93 -14.50
CA LEU A 295 -11.53 23.32 -13.40
C LEU A 295 -10.14 23.97 -13.26
N PRO A 296 -9.92 24.79 -12.23
CA PRO A 296 -8.63 25.41 -11.96
C PRO A 296 -7.53 24.39 -11.70
N PRO A 297 -6.24 24.76 -11.92
CA PRO A 297 -5.10 23.92 -11.59
C PRO A 297 -5.10 23.44 -10.12
N GLY A 298 -4.67 22.20 -9.90
CA GLY A 298 -4.63 21.56 -8.59
C GLY A 298 -5.97 21.07 -8.06
N GLN A 299 -7.06 21.19 -8.82
CA GLN A 299 -8.39 20.77 -8.39
C GLN A 299 -8.86 19.49 -9.09
N SER A 300 -9.88 18.87 -8.50
CA SER A 300 -10.59 17.75 -9.12
C SER A 300 -12.10 17.90 -8.98
N LYS A 301 -12.84 17.42 -9.99
CA LYS A 301 -14.30 17.48 -10.03
C LYS A 301 -14.86 16.15 -10.55
N VAL A 302 -15.94 15.68 -9.94
CA VAL A 302 -16.69 14.53 -10.46
C VAL A 302 -17.80 15.04 -11.38
N VAL A 303 -17.81 14.54 -12.59
CA VAL A 303 -18.82 14.85 -13.62
C VAL A 303 -19.66 13.59 -13.87
N SER A 304 -20.97 13.76 -13.93
CA SER A 304 -21.91 12.67 -14.21
C SER A 304 -22.47 12.81 -15.62
N LEU A 305 -22.32 11.76 -16.41
CA LEU A 305 -22.79 11.71 -17.79
C LEU A 305 -23.89 10.65 -17.89
N PRO A 306 -25.09 11.01 -18.39
CA PRO A 306 -26.16 10.03 -18.61
C PRO A 306 -25.70 9.01 -19.65
N TRP A 307 -26.04 7.73 -19.43
CA TRP A 307 -25.78 6.68 -20.42
C TRP A 307 -26.60 6.98 -21.67
N PRO A 308 -26.02 6.88 -22.87
CA PRO A 308 -26.76 7.01 -24.10
C PRO A 308 -27.79 5.88 -24.26
N ALA A 309 -28.83 6.12 -25.04
CA ALA A 309 -29.84 5.10 -25.32
C ALA A 309 -29.18 3.83 -25.92
N ALA A 310 -29.72 2.67 -25.57
CA ALA A 310 -29.13 1.35 -25.80
C ALA A 310 -28.77 0.98 -27.26
N SER A 311 -29.26 1.74 -28.25
CA SER A 311 -28.99 1.48 -29.65
C SER A 311 -27.61 1.90 -30.17
N ALA A 312 -26.85 2.67 -29.40
CA ALA A 312 -25.51 3.16 -29.77
C ALA A 312 -24.66 3.42 -28.51
N LEU A 313 -24.33 2.34 -27.76
CA LEU A 313 -23.52 2.47 -26.57
C LEU A 313 -22.07 2.82 -26.94
N PRO A 314 -21.66 4.10 -26.89
CA PRO A 314 -20.25 4.44 -26.95
C PRO A 314 -19.59 3.87 -25.71
N SER A 315 -18.45 3.21 -25.92
CA SER A 315 -17.72 2.54 -24.84
C SER A 315 -16.68 3.42 -24.17
N ARG A 316 -16.62 4.71 -24.52
CA ARG A 316 -15.59 5.62 -24.03
C ARG A 316 -16.09 7.02 -23.80
N ILE A 317 -15.50 7.66 -22.80
CA ILE A 317 -15.65 9.06 -22.45
C ILE A 317 -14.33 9.76 -22.78
N LEU A 318 -14.40 10.89 -23.46
CA LEU A 318 -13.26 11.67 -23.93
C LEU A 318 -13.21 13.03 -23.25
N LEU A 319 -12.01 13.44 -22.88
CA LEU A 319 -11.65 14.79 -22.46
C LEU A 319 -11.04 15.54 -23.65
N LYS A 320 -11.46 16.78 -23.85
CA LYS A 320 -10.81 17.74 -24.76
C LYS A 320 -10.44 19.00 -24.01
N GLY A 321 -9.41 19.69 -24.48
CA GLY A 321 -8.88 20.91 -23.83
C GLY A 321 -7.56 20.69 -23.10
N ASP A 322 -7.11 19.44 -22.98
CA ASP A 322 -5.79 19.08 -22.47
C ASP A 322 -4.78 18.85 -23.62
N THR A 323 -3.50 19.06 -23.31
CA THR A 323 -2.39 18.92 -24.27
C THR A 323 -1.82 17.51 -24.31
N ALA A 324 -1.91 16.76 -23.20
CA ALA A 324 -1.40 15.40 -23.08
C ALA A 324 -2.51 14.37 -23.30
N SER A 325 -2.56 13.76 -24.48
CA SER A 325 -3.70 12.93 -24.90
C SER A 325 -3.73 11.51 -24.32
N PHE A 326 -2.68 11.06 -23.63
CA PHE A 326 -2.51 9.65 -23.22
C PHE A 326 -3.53 9.19 -22.15
N ASP A 327 -4.04 10.09 -21.31
CA ASP A 327 -5.00 9.81 -20.24
C ASP A 327 -6.35 10.53 -20.42
N ASN A 328 -6.58 11.10 -21.60
CA ASN A 328 -7.79 11.83 -21.95
C ASN A 328 -8.99 10.92 -22.29
N THR A 329 -8.82 9.60 -22.24
CA THR A 329 -9.88 8.66 -22.62
C THR A 329 -10.10 7.65 -21.51
N VAL A 330 -11.33 7.50 -21.07
CA VAL A 330 -11.76 6.45 -20.14
C VAL A 330 -12.75 5.54 -20.85
N PHE A 331 -12.49 4.24 -20.77
CA PHE A 331 -13.38 3.21 -21.27
C PHE A 331 -14.30 2.73 -20.15
N THR A 332 -15.53 2.43 -20.50
CA THR A 332 -16.52 1.93 -19.55
C THR A 332 -17.48 0.96 -20.25
N ALA A 333 -17.82 -0.11 -19.52
CA ALA A 333 -18.86 -1.03 -19.93
C ALA A 333 -20.15 -0.66 -19.19
N PRO A 334 -21.33 -0.80 -19.84
CA PRO A 334 -22.60 -0.63 -19.13
C PRO A 334 -22.62 -1.56 -17.91
N PRO A 335 -23.07 -1.08 -16.74
CA PRO A 335 -23.20 -1.93 -15.58
C PRO A 335 -24.20 -3.07 -15.90
N ALA A 336 -23.71 -4.31 -15.88
CA ALA A 336 -24.58 -5.46 -16.00
C ALA A 336 -25.30 -5.67 -14.66
N VAL A 337 -26.64 -5.64 -14.69
CA VAL A 337 -27.43 -6.00 -13.52
C VAL A 337 -27.29 -7.50 -13.28
N VAL A 338 -26.79 -7.90 -12.12
CA VAL A 338 -26.75 -9.29 -11.70
C VAL A 338 -28.11 -9.64 -11.14
N GLU A 339 -28.88 -10.46 -11.86
CA GLU A 339 -30.13 -11.00 -11.35
C GLU A 339 -29.86 -12.24 -10.49
N VAL A 340 -30.20 -12.15 -9.20
CA VAL A 340 -30.07 -13.25 -8.25
C VAL A 340 -31.45 -13.86 -7.98
N ALA A 341 -31.59 -15.15 -8.19
CA ALA A 341 -32.79 -15.88 -7.80
C ALA A 341 -32.73 -16.22 -6.30
N ALA A 342 -33.56 -15.57 -5.49
CA ALA A 342 -33.73 -15.92 -4.09
C ALA A 342 -35.01 -16.74 -3.93
N SER A 343 -34.93 -17.97 -3.43
CA SER A 343 -36.10 -18.79 -3.15
C SER A 343 -36.29 -18.92 -1.65
N TYR A 344 -37.52 -18.65 -1.19
CA TYR A 344 -37.88 -18.77 0.21
C TYR A 344 -38.87 -19.94 0.42
N PHE A 345 -38.41 -20.98 1.11
CA PHE A 345 -39.19 -22.17 1.46
C PHE A 345 -39.87 -21.96 2.80
N GLY A 346 -41.20 -21.81 2.79
CA GLY A 346 -42.00 -21.56 3.95
C GLY A 346 -43.45 -21.27 3.57
N ALA A 347 -44.35 -21.35 4.53
CA ALA A 347 -45.79 -21.16 4.33
C ALA A 347 -46.27 -19.72 4.51
N GLU A 348 -45.35 -18.77 4.69
CA GLU A 348 -45.65 -17.38 5.01
C GLU A 348 -46.05 -16.54 3.79
N SER A 349 -46.81 -15.49 4.08
CA SER A 349 -47.18 -14.47 3.09
C SER A 349 -46.22 -13.26 3.10
N LEU A 350 -45.97 -12.69 1.94
CA LEU A 350 -45.20 -11.44 1.76
C LEU A 350 -45.81 -10.24 2.50
N THR A 351 -47.11 -10.28 2.80
CA THR A 351 -47.86 -9.19 3.43
C THR A 351 -47.94 -9.30 4.96
N ASP A 352 -47.57 -10.45 5.53
CA ASP A 352 -47.65 -10.67 6.97
C ASP A 352 -46.43 -10.11 7.70
N SER A 353 -46.58 -8.90 8.29
CA SER A 353 -45.50 -8.19 9.03
C SER A 353 -45.02 -8.90 10.30
N LYS A 354 -45.64 -10.01 10.71
CA LYS A 354 -45.20 -10.82 11.85
C LYS A 354 -44.26 -11.95 11.46
N LYS A 355 -44.02 -12.16 10.16
CA LYS A 355 -43.28 -13.30 9.62
C LYS A 355 -41.95 -12.92 8.99
N PRO A 356 -40.97 -13.85 8.97
CA PRO A 356 -39.65 -13.61 8.42
C PRO A 356 -39.64 -13.13 6.96
N LEU A 357 -40.49 -13.71 6.12
CA LEU A 357 -40.57 -13.43 4.68
C LEU A 357 -40.83 -11.94 4.39
N PHE A 358 -41.71 -11.30 5.21
CA PHE A 358 -42.02 -9.88 5.06
C PHE A 358 -40.77 -8.96 5.16
N PHE A 359 -39.93 -9.25 6.17
CA PHE A 359 -38.69 -8.47 6.40
C PHE A 359 -37.65 -8.82 5.36
N LEU A 360 -37.50 -10.08 4.97
CA LEU A 360 -36.59 -10.51 3.94
C LEU A 360 -36.87 -9.78 2.62
N ASN A 361 -38.12 -9.73 2.19
CA ASN A 361 -38.54 -9.06 0.95
C ASN A 361 -38.17 -7.55 0.91
N ARG A 362 -38.13 -6.91 2.09
CA ARG A 362 -37.79 -5.47 2.20
C ARG A 362 -36.33 -5.20 2.39
N ALA A 363 -35.60 -6.19 2.87
CA ALA A 363 -34.18 -6.06 3.18
C ALA A 363 -33.26 -6.53 2.05
N LEU A 364 -33.79 -7.28 1.09
CA LEU A 364 -33.02 -7.70 -0.08
C LEU A 364 -32.66 -6.48 -0.94
N PRO A 365 -31.39 -6.32 -1.33
CA PRO A 365 -30.95 -5.13 -2.05
C PRO A 365 -31.50 -5.09 -3.48
N GLU A 366 -32.11 -4.00 -3.81
CA GLU A 366 -32.31 -3.56 -5.19
C GLU A 366 -31.34 -2.43 -5.47
N SER A 367 -30.32 -2.70 -6.26
CA SER A 367 -29.31 -1.71 -6.65
C SER A 367 -29.15 -1.71 -8.18
N ARG A 368 -28.41 -0.73 -8.69
CA ARG A 368 -28.07 -0.68 -10.13
C ARG A 368 -27.26 -1.89 -10.61
N GLN A 369 -26.61 -2.58 -9.68
CA GLN A 369 -25.74 -3.70 -10.00
C GLN A 369 -26.34 -5.06 -9.64
N VAL A 370 -27.27 -5.10 -8.68
CA VAL A 370 -27.84 -6.33 -8.17
C VAL A 370 -29.36 -6.18 -8.04
N SER A 371 -30.10 -7.07 -8.67
CA SER A 371 -31.54 -7.23 -8.52
C SER A 371 -31.81 -8.63 -7.96
N VAL A 372 -32.30 -8.70 -6.72
CA VAL A 372 -32.64 -9.98 -6.08
C VAL A 372 -34.12 -10.23 -6.27
N LYS A 373 -34.47 -11.24 -7.08
CA LYS A 373 -35.86 -11.66 -7.30
C LYS A 373 -36.24 -12.72 -6.26
N LEU A 374 -37.03 -12.32 -5.26
CA LEU A 374 -37.51 -13.20 -4.22
C LEU A 374 -38.73 -13.98 -4.72
N ASN A 375 -38.62 -15.31 -4.71
CA ASN A 375 -39.69 -16.26 -5.07
C ASN A 375 -40.09 -17.05 -3.83
N PRO A 376 -41.30 -16.79 -3.25
CA PRO A 376 -41.85 -17.63 -2.20
C PRO A 376 -42.23 -19.03 -2.72
N VAL A 377 -41.82 -20.06 -2.02
CA VAL A 377 -42.09 -21.48 -2.34
C VAL A 377 -42.84 -22.09 -1.16
N PRO A 378 -44.17 -21.96 -1.12
CA PRO A 378 -44.95 -22.61 -0.08
C PRO A 378 -44.86 -24.14 -0.21
N PRO A 379 -45.23 -24.90 0.85
CA PRO A 379 -45.05 -26.35 0.91
C PRO A 379 -45.67 -27.16 -0.25
N GLU A 380 -46.69 -26.64 -0.86
CA GLU A 380 -47.43 -27.28 -1.96
C GLU A 380 -46.99 -26.80 -3.34
N ALA A 381 -46.11 -25.81 -3.39
CA ALA A 381 -45.64 -25.25 -4.66
C ALA A 381 -44.64 -26.18 -5.38
N PRO A 382 -44.59 -26.14 -6.71
CA PRO A 382 -43.56 -26.86 -7.46
C PRO A 382 -42.18 -26.30 -7.14
N LEU A 383 -41.16 -27.15 -7.24
CA LEU A 383 -39.77 -26.76 -7.03
C LEU A 383 -39.32 -25.70 -8.04
N PRO A 384 -38.57 -24.70 -7.60
CA PRO A 384 -38.09 -23.68 -8.50
C PRO A 384 -37.07 -24.25 -9.51
N VAL A 385 -37.18 -23.83 -10.76
CA VAL A 385 -36.22 -24.17 -11.81
C VAL A 385 -35.08 -23.18 -11.74
N ILE A 386 -33.88 -23.67 -11.44
CA ILE A 386 -32.66 -22.88 -11.41
C ILE A 386 -31.76 -23.26 -12.59
N LEU A 387 -31.48 -22.34 -13.47
CA LEU A 387 -30.66 -22.60 -14.65
C LEU A 387 -29.18 -22.82 -14.27
N PRO A 388 -28.43 -23.63 -15.03
CA PRO A 388 -26.99 -23.76 -14.85
C PRO A 388 -26.28 -22.39 -14.97
N GLY A 389 -25.44 -22.06 -13.97
CA GLY A 389 -24.75 -20.77 -13.91
C GLY A 389 -25.60 -19.58 -13.44
N GLN A 390 -26.89 -19.76 -13.18
CA GLN A 390 -27.73 -18.73 -12.61
C GLN A 390 -27.36 -18.51 -11.13
N PRO A 391 -27.05 -17.25 -10.71
CA PRO A 391 -26.85 -16.94 -9.31
C PRO A 391 -28.11 -17.20 -8.50
N ALA A 392 -27.99 -17.98 -7.43
CA ALA A 392 -29.15 -18.34 -6.60
C ALA A 392 -28.76 -18.50 -5.14
N ILE A 393 -29.68 -18.09 -4.26
CA ILE A 393 -29.58 -18.28 -2.82
C ILE A 393 -30.94 -18.78 -2.27
N PHE A 394 -30.88 -19.58 -1.23
CA PHE A 394 -32.07 -20.21 -0.67
C PHE A 394 -32.25 -19.82 0.79
N PHE A 395 -33.49 -19.54 1.15
CA PHE A 395 -33.90 -19.28 2.52
C PHE A 395 -34.97 -20.29 2.88
N ALA A 396 -34.96 -20.77 4.10
CA ALA A 396 -35.94 -21.76 4.57
C ALA A 396 -36.35 -21.48 6.02
N ASN A 397 -37.62 -21.67 6.33
CA ASN A 397 -38.14 -21.45 7.66
C ASN A 397 -39.21 -22.51 8.04
N GLY A 398 -39.14 -23.02 9.25
CA GLY A 398 -40.13 -23.92 9.81
C GLY A 398 -40.08 -25.31 9.23
N ALA A 399 -41.27 -25.96 9.15
CA ALA A 399 -41.43 -27.28 8.58
C ALA A 399 -41.35 -27.21 7.05
N ILE A 400 -40.42 -27.93 6.46
CA ILE A 400 -40.23 -28.02 5.03
C ILE A 400 -40.55 -29.43 4.55
N PRO A 401 -41.32 -29.61 3.47
CA PRO A 401 -41.59 -30.95 2.92
C PRO A 401 -40.27 -31.65 2.53
N PRO A 402 -40.23 -33.00 2.62
CA PRO A 402 -39.04 -33.79 2.25
C PRO A 402 -38.53 -33.48 0.84
N ALA A 403 -39.44 -33.31 -0.13
CA ALA A 403 -39.05 -32.97 -1.51
C ALA A 403 -38.28 -31.62 -1.60
N HIS A 404 -38.70 -30.62 -0.81
CA HIS A 404 -38.03 -29.32 -0.75
C HIS A 404 -36.68 -29.44 -0.02
N ALA A 405 -36.61 -30.23 1.06
CA ALA A 405 -35.38 -30.48 1.79
C ALA A 405 -34.32 -31.20 0.90
N SER A 406 -34.74 -32.24 0.19
CA SER A 406 -33.90 -32.98 -0.76
C SER A 406 -33.44 -32.07 -1.92
N PHE A 407 -34.29 -31.16 -2.42
CA PHE A 407 -33.91 -30.15 -3.40
C PHE A 407 -32.81 -29.22 -2.83
N LEU A 408 -32.99 -28.70 -1.62
CA LEU A 408 -31.97 -27.85 -0.97
C LEU A 408 -30.67 -28.61 -0.78
N HIS A 409 -30.70 -29.88 -0.35
CA HIS A 409 -29.53 -30.74 -0.27
C HIS A 409 -28.78 -30.79 -1.63
N GLN A 410 -29.50 -31.06 -2.72
CA GLN A 410 -28.93 -31.13 -4.06
C GLN A 410 -28.32 -29.81 -4.51
N GLN A 411 -28.95 -28.64 -4.19
CA GLN A 411 -28.44 -27.35 -4.50
C GLN A 411 -27.13 -27.05 -3.73
N LEU A 412 -27.07 -27.45 -2.47
CA LEU A 412 -25.89 -27.33 -1.64
C LEU A 412 -24.76 -28.23 -2.16
N GLN A 413 -25.06 -29.48 -2.53
CA GLN A 413 -24.07 -30.36 -3.16
C GLN A 413 -23.44 -29.74 -4.41
N SER A 414 -24.16 -28.92 -5.16
CA SER A 414 -23.68 -28.20 -6.36
C SER A 414 -22.96 -26.89 -6.07
N GLY A 415 -22.66 -26.56 -4.80
CA GLY A 415 -21.85 -25.39 -4.41
C GLY A 415 -22.65 -24.13 -4.08
N ARG A 416 -24.00 -24.24 -3.98
CA ARG A 416 -24.84 -23.08 -3.61
C ARG A 416 -24.96 -22.90 -2.10
N THR A 417 -25.54 -21.78 -1.67
CA THR A 417 -25.72 -21.43 -0.26
C THR A 417 -27.19 -21.37 0.11
N ALA A 418 -27.52 -21.89 1.29
CA ALA A 418 -28.83 -21.75 1.90
C ALA A 418 -28.71 -21.20 3.32
N LEU A 419 -29.76 -20.49 3.79
CA LEU A 419 -29.94 -20.10 5.19
C LEU A 419 -31.22 -20.72 5.72
N LEU A 420 -31.08 -21.50 6.79
CA LEU A 420 -32.21 -22.14 7.49
C LEU A 420 -32.45 -21.46 8.83
N ILE A 421 -33.65 -20.96 9.05
CA ILE A 421 -34.14 -20.52 10.36
C ILE A 421 -34.62 -21.74 11.11
N LEU A 422 -34.03 -22.06 12.25
CA LEU A 422 -34.39 -23.19 13.05
C LEU A 422 -35.69 -22.96 13.86
N SER A 423 -36.49 -23.98 13.85
CA SER A 423 -37.58 -24.19 14.82
C SER A 423 -37.62 -25.67 15.19
N ALA A 424 -38.30 -26.05 16.22
CA ALA A 424 -38.44 -27.46 16.57
C ALA A 424 -39.03 -28.31 15.41
N ALA A 425 -39.90 -27.73 14.58
CA ALA A 425 -40.49 -28.34 13.40
C ALA A 425 -39.49 -28.53 12.23
N ALA A 426 -38.33 -27.88 12.24
CA ALA A 426 -37.31 -27.97 11.19
C ALA A 426 -36.37 -29.18 11.34
N ALA A 427 -36.46 -29.97 12.42
CA ALA A 427 -35.55 -31.09 12.69
C ALA A 427 -35.47 -32.12 11.55
N PRO A 428 -36.58 -32.59 10.93
CA PRO A 428 -36.49 -33.51 9.81
C PRO A 428 -35.82 -32.87 8.57
N ALA A 429 -36.15 -31.60 8.31
CA ALA A 429 -35.58 -30.88 7.19
C ALA A 429 -34.10 -30.65 7.37
N LEU A 430 -33.63 -30.30 8.56
CA LEU A 430 -32.22 -30.13 8.86
C LEU A 430 -31.43 -31.43 8.60
N ALA A 431 -31.95 -32.57 9.07
CA ALA A 431 -31.34 -33.88 8.85
C ALA A 431 -31.24 -34.23 7.35
N GLU A 432 -32.30 -34.01 6.59
CA GLU A 432 -32.34 -34.26 5.13
C GLU A 432 -31.40 -33.33 4.37
N ILE A 433 -31.41 -32.02 4.69
CA ILE A 433 -30.57 -31.03 4.04
C ILE A 433 -29.07 -31.29 4.29
N THR A 434 -28.73 -31.70 5.50
CA THR A 434 -27.34 -31.97 5.87
C THR A 434 -26.88 -33.39 5.56
N GLY A 435 -27.81 -34.32 5.31
CA GLY A 435 -27.51 -35.73 5.13
C GLY A 435 -27.04 -36.40 6.43
N THR A 436 -27.47 -35.88 7.60
CA THR A 436 -27.07 -36.39 8.93
C THR A 436 -28.23 -37.08 9.65
N ALA A 437 -27.93 -37.73 10.76
CA ALA A 437 -28.97 -38.19 11.67
C ALA A 437 -29.77 -37.00 12.23
N ALA A 438 -31.02 -37.26 12.69
CA ALA A 438 -31.85 -36.23 13.30
C ALA A 438 -31.15 -35.58 14.51
N VAL A 439 -31.01 -34.27 14.47
CA VAL A 439 -30.43 -33.48 15.55
C VAL A 439 -31.56 -33.07 16.50
N PRO A 440 -31.45 -33.35 17.81
CA PRO A 440 -32.43 -32.85 18.78
C PRO A 440 -32.48 -31.32 18.77
N LEU A 441 -33.68 -30.78 18.60
CA LEU A 441 -33.96 -29.35 18.63
C LEU A 441 -34.89 -29.04 19.81
N GLU A 442 -34.48 -28.09 20.65
CA GLU A 442 -35.21 -27.65 21.82
C GLU A 442 -35.52 -26.16 21.75
N GLU A 443 -36.76 -25.77 21.87
CA GLU A 443 -37.15 -24.37 21.89
C GLU A 443 -36.88 -23.76 23.28
N ILE A 444 -36.05 -22.74 23.34
CA ILE A 444 -35.67 -22.04 24.56
C ILE A 444 -36.33 -20.67 24.58
N LYS A 445 -36.99 -20.36 25.69
CA LYS A 445 -37.54 -19.04 26.00
C LYS A 445 -36.77 -18.49 27.20
N PRO A 446 -35.79 -17.60 27.01
CA PRO A 446 -35.09 -16.97 28.11
C PRO A 446 -36.05 -16.24 29.05
N ALA A 447 -35.73 -16.15 30.33
CA ALA A 447 -36.59 -15.47 31.31
C ALA A 447 -36.88 -14.01 30.99
N THR A 448 -35.92 -13.35 30.34
CA THR A 448 -36.06 -11.98 29.84
C THR A 448 -35.83 -11.93 28.34
N TYR A 449 -34.59 -12.10 27.90
CA TYR A 449 -34.15 -12.19 26.50
C TYR A 449 -32.72 -12.75 26.44
N GLY A 450 -32.35 -13.32 25.32
CA GLY A 450 -30.97 -13.66 25.01
C GLY A 450 -30.24 -12.54 24.20
N MET A 451 -28.94 -12.50 24.27
CA MET A 451 -28.09 -11.60 23.48
C MET A 451 -26.97 -12.38 22.83
N LEU A 452 -26.38 -11.83 21.74
CA LEU A 452 -25.18 -12.41 21.18
C LEU A 452 -23.95 -11.96 22.02
N SER A 453 -23.16 -12.93 22.46
CA SER A 453 -21.97 -12.71 23.31
C SER A 453 -20.66 -12.92 22.59
N GLU A 454 -20.58 -13.97 21.77
CA GLU A 454 -19.39 -14.32 21.00
C GLU A 454 -19.71 -14.25 19.52
N ILE A 455 -18.89 -13.51 18.75
CA ILE A 455 -19.05 -13.32 17.30
C ILE A 455 -17.70 -13.44 16.62
N ASP A 456 -17.61 -14.30 15.62
CA ASP A 456 -16.41 -14.48 14.82
C ASP A 456 -16.33 -13.44 13.69
N PHE A 457 -15.84 -12.25 14.01
CA PHE A 457 -15.64 -11.17 13.04
C PHE A 457 -14.53 -11.45 11.99
N LYS A 458 -13.83 -12.58 12.08
CA LYS A 458 -12.88 -13.01 11.04
C LYS A 458 -13.57 -13.73 9.88
N HIS A 459 -14.78 -14.19 10.09
CA HIS A 459 -15.55 -14.86 9.05
C HIS A 459 -16.04 -13.84 8.00
N PRO A 460 -15.91 -14.10 6.67
CA PRO A 460 -16.27 -13.14 5.60
C PRO A 460 -17.68 -12.56 5.73
N LEU A 461 -18.67 -13.33 6.18
CA LEU A 461 -20.02 -12.86 6.45
C LEU A 461 -20.06 -11.72 7.50
N LEU A 462 -19.16 -11.74 8.48
CA LEU A 462 -19.19 -10.86 9.65
C LEU A 462 -18.08 -9.79 9.64
N VAL A 463 -17.14 -9.88 8.69
CA VAL A 463 -16.06 -8.88 8.50
C VAL A 463 -16.56 -7.43 8.43
N PRO A 464 -17.67 -7.09 7.74
CA PRO A 464 -18.17 -5.71 7.70
C PRO A 464 -18.53 -5.14 9.08
N PHE A 465 -18.71 -6.00 10.07
CA PHE A 465 -19.01 -5.61 11.45
C PHE A 465 -17.79 -5.61 12.38
N ALA A 466 -16.60 -5.90 11.88
CA ALA A 466 -15.36 -5.91 12.68
C ALA A 466 -14.95 -4.51 13.16
N ASP A 467 -15.39 -3.44 12.47
CA ASP A 467 -15.17 -2.06 12.90
C ASP A 467 -15.87 -1.81 14.25
N PRO A 468 -15.20 -1.27 15.28
CA PRO A 468 -15.78 -0.97 16.59
C PRO A 468 -17.08 -0.17 16.56
N ARG A 469 -17.26 0.68 15.53
CA ARG A 469 -18.52 1.43 15.33
C ARG A 469 -19.71 0.55 15.00
N PHE A 470 -19.48 -0.63 14.45
CA PHE A 470 -20.52 -1.55 13.97
C PHE A 470 -20.52 -2.89 14.68
N SER A 471 -19.58 -3.16 15.58
CA SER A 471 -19.44 -4.47 16.26
C SER A 471 -20.41 -4.71 17.40
N ASP A 472 -21.14 -3.70 17.84
CA ASP A 472 -22.10 -3.81 18.95
C ASP A 472 -23.38 -4.52 18.51
N PHE A 473 -23.53 -5.78 18.90
CA PHE A 473 -24.73 -6.61 18.71
C PHE A 473 -25.53 -6.78 20.02
N THR A 474 -25.08 -6.25 21.15
CA THR A 474 -25.72 -6.42 22.45
C THR A 474 -27.09 -5.74 22.55
N LYS A 475 -27.38 -4.81 21.64
CA LYS A 475 -28.69 -4.14 21.54
C LYS A 475 -29.77 -4.99 20.87
N ILE A 476 -29.40 -6.13 20.26
CA ILE A 476 -30.34 -7.02 19.59
C ILE A 476 -30.80 -8.08 20.60
N ARG A 477 -32.09 -8.06 20.92
CA ARG A 477 -32.69 -8.97 21.87
C ARG A 477 -33.35 -10.13 21.16
N PHE A 478 -33.25 -11.35 21.74
CA PHE A 478 -33.82 -12.57 21.26
C PHE A 478 -34.79 -13.10 22.31
N TRP A 479 -36.08 -13.20 21.96
CA TRP A 479 -37.15 -13.61 22.87
C TRP A 479 -37.25 -15.12 22.96
N HIS A 480 -36.93 -15.82 21.87
CA HIS A 480 -36.79 -17.26 21.84
C HIS A 480 -35.80 -17.71 20.78
N TYR A 481 -35.19 -18.84 20.99
CA TYR A 481 -34.27 -19.46 20.02
C TYR A 481 -34.37 -20.99 20.14
N THR A 482 -33.89 -21.71 19.13
CA THR A 482 -33.83 -23.16 19.11
C THR A 482 -32.43 -23.62 19.46
N LYS A 483 -32.29 -24.31 20.58
CA LYS A 483 -31.07 -24.92 21.03
C LYS A 483 -30.79 -26.21 20.29
N PHE A 484 -29.55 -26.41 19.90
CA PHE A 484 -29.05 -27.63 19.26
C PHE A 484 -27.56 -27.80 19.52
N ALA A 485 -27.08 -29.05 19.38
CA ALA A 485 -25.64 -29.32 19.47
C ALA A 485 -24.98 -29.13 18.10
N ALA A 486 -24.20 -28.08 17.93
CA ALA A 486 -23.47 -27.85 16.68
C ALA A 486 -22.52 -29.01 16.34
N THR A 487 -21.99 -29.71 17.34
CA THR A 487 -21.15 -30.91 17.19
C THR A 487 -21.85 -32.10 16.53
N ALA A 488 -23.19 -32.12 16.49
CA ALA A 488 -23.93 -33.11 15.75
C ALA A 488 -23.96 -32.89 14.24
N LEU A 489 -23.49 -31.72 13.77
CA LEU A 489 -23.39 -31.36 12.36
C LEU A 489 -21.92 -31.44 11.93
N PRO A 490 -21.50 -32.41 11.11
CA PRO A 490 -20.10 -32.60 10.73
C PRO A 490 -19.51 -31.39 10.03
N GLY A 491 -18.30 -31.00 10.44
CA GLY A 491 -17.57 -29.86 9.84
C GLY A 491 -18.15 -28.49 10.16
N SER A 492 -19.16 -28.40 11.04
CA SER A 492 -19.80 -27.15 11.40
C SER A 492 -18.86 -26.17 12.10
N ARG A 493 -19.02 -24.88 11.82
CA ARG A 493 -18.32 -23.76 12.46
C ARG A 493 -19.33 -22.83 13.11
N VAL A 494 -19.20 -22.62 14.42
CA VAL A 494 -20.03 -21.65 15.13
C VAL A 494 -19.51 -20.25 14.88
N LEU A 495 -20.33 -19.38 14.29
CA LEU A 495 -20.00 -18.00 13.96
C LEU A 495 -20.47 -17.00 15.02
N ALA A 496 -21.55 -17.35 15.74
CA ALA A 496 -22.02 -16.54 16.86
C ALA A 496 -22.67 -17.44 17.93
N ARG A 497 -22.58 -17.05 19.21
CA ARG A 497 -23.20 -17.68 20.35
C ARG A 497 -24.09 -16.70 21.12
N PHE A 498 -25.12 -17.23 21.73
CA PHE A 498 -25.87 -16.48 22.74
C PHE A 498 -25.07 -16.37 24.05
N ASP A 499 -25.52 -15.48 24.93
CA ASP A 499 -24.99 -15.30 26.28
C ASP A 499 -25.15 -16.56 27.15
N SER A 500 -26.09 -17.47 26.82
CA SER A 500 -26.20 -18.81 27.38
C SER A 500 -25.09 -19.78 26.99
N GLY A 501 -24.25 -19.41 25.98
CA GLY A 501 -23.25 -20.29 25.35
C GLY A 501 -23.82 -21.16 24.21
N ASP A 502 -25.14 -21.18 24.00
CA ASP A 502 -25.76 -21.93 22.91
C ASP A 502 -25.41 -21.32 21.54
N PRO A 503 -25.28 -22.10 20.45
CA PRO A 503 -25.00 -21.59 19.12
C PRO A 503 -26.18 -20.76 18.58
N ALA A 504 -25.84 -19.55 18.05
CA ALA A 504 -26.82 -18.63 17.46
C ALA A 504 -26.77 -18.64 15.92
N LEU A 505 -25.57 -18.66 15.35
CA LEU A 505 -25.35 -18.74 13.91
C LEU A 505 -24.24 -19.75 13.65
N VAL A 506 -24.53 -20.73 12.80
CA VAL A 506 -23.61 -21.83 12.49
C VAL A 506 -23.53 -22.04 10.99
N GLU A 507 -22.29 -22.17 10.48
CA GLU A 507 -22.00 -22.62 9.13
C GLU A 507 -21.84 -24.13 9.10
N VAL A 508 -22.48 -24.81 8.16
CA VAL A 508 -22.38 -26.26 7.95
C VAL A 508 -22.00 -26.51 6.49
N PRO A 509 -20.87 -27.12 6.20
CA PRO A 509 -20.50 -27.49 4.83
C PRO A 509 -21.40 -28.69 4.38
N VAL A 510 -21.95 -28.59 3.18
CA VAL A 510 -22.72 -29.65 2.55
C VAL A 510 -22.29 -29.81 1.11
N GLY A 511 -21.54 -30.85 0.78
CA GLY A 511 -20.90 -30.99 -0.53
C GLY A 511 -19.93 -29.86 -0.84
N GLN A 512 -20.14 -29.16 -1.94
CA GLN A 512 -19.36 -27.97 -2.31
C GLN A 512 -19.98 -26.67 -1.80
N GLY A 513 -21.20 -26.71 -1.28
CA GLY A 513 -21.96 -25.57 -0.78
C GLY A 513 -21.98 -25.46 0.73
N ARG A 514 -22.80 -24.55 1.22
CA ARG A 514 -22.83 -24.18 2.65
C ARG A 514 -24.25 -23.91 3.12
N LEU A 515 -24.59 -24.50 4.24
CA LEU A 515 -25.82 -24.21 4.95
C LEU A 515 -25.53 -23.28 6.12
N MET A 516 -26.16 -22.12 6.15
CA MET A 516 -26.20 -21.26 7.32
C MET A 516 -27.38 -21.61 8.17
N VAL A 517 -27.14 -21.92 9.43
CA VAL A 517 -28.19 -22.29 10.42
C VAL A 517 -28.31 -21.13 11.40
N LEU A 518 -29.47 -20.48 11.40
CA LEU A 518 -29.79 -19.41 12.34
C LEU A 518 -30.75 -19.95 13.41
N ALA A 519 -30.31 -19.93 14.65
CA ALA A 519 -31.06 -20.52 15.78
C ALA A 519 -32.33 -19.77 16.19
N SER A 520 -32.52 -18.52 15.73
CA SER A 520 -33.71 -17.73 16.03
C SER A 520 -34.19 -17.03 14.76
N GLY A 521 -35.48 -16.81 14.65
CA GLY A 521 -36.06 -15.97 13.60
C GLY A 521 -35.67 -14.51 13.77
N TRP A 522 -35.71 -13.76 12.69
CA TRP A 522 -35.42 -12.31 12.71
C TRP A 522 -36.66 -11.44 12.89
N GLN A 523 -37.89 -11.99 12.78
CA GLN A 523 -39.11 -11.25 12.96
C GLN A 523 -39.30 -10.79 14.43
N PRO A 524 -40.09 -9.73 14.70
CA PRO A 524 -40.23 -9.12 16.03
C PRO A 524 -40.73 -10.09 17.13
N GLU A 525 -41.47 -11.15 16.79
CA GLU A 525 -41.93 -12.17 17.75
C GLU A 525 -40.76 -13.01 18.27
N ALA A 526 -39.69 -13.20 17.45
CA ALA A 526 -38.53 -13.99 17.80
C ALA A 526 -37.35 -13.13 18.27
N SER A 527 -37.07 -12.04 17.57
CA SER A 527 -35.92 -11.17 17.88
C SER A 527 -36.10 -9.76 17.35
N GLN A 528 -35.17 -8.86 17.74
CA GLN A 528 -35.06 -7.52 17.18
C GLN A 528 -34.13 -7.47 15.96
N LEU A 529 -33.69 -8.59 15.43
CA LEU A 529 -32.66 -8.63 14.39
C LEU A 529 -33.09 -7.89 13.11
N ALA A 530 -34.32 -8.14 12.62
CA ALA A 530 -34.84 -7.46 11.42
C ALA A 530 -35.05 -5.96 11.59
N LEU A 531 -35.22 -5.49 12.84
CA LEU A 531 -35.41 -4.08 13.18
C LEU A 531 -34.05 -3.38 13.44
N SER A 532 -32.97 -4.12 13.45
CA SER A 532 -31.62 -3.57 13.70
C SER A 532 -30.96 -3.04 12.43
N SER A 533 -30.07 -2.09 12.59
CA SER A 533 -29.21 -1.59 11.49
C SER A 533 -28.22 -2.65 10.96
N LYS A 534 -28.17 -3.83 11.58
CA LYS A 534 -27.28 -4.94 11.18
C LYS A 534 -27.92 -5.87 10.13
N PHE A 535 -29.23 -5.90 10.05
CA PHE A 535 -29.95 -6.92 9.26
C PHE A 535 -29.67 -6.77 7.75
N VAL A 536 -29.84 -5.58 7.20
CA VAL A 536 -29.63 -5.34 5.77
C VAL A 536 -28.16 -5.57 5.37
N PRO A 537 -27.15 -5.01 6.08
CA PRO A 537 -25.75 -5.32 5.79
C PRO A 537 -25.40 -6.80 5.92
N MET A 538 -25.99 -7.53 6.89
CA MET A 538 -25.76 -8.96 7.05
C MET A 538 -26.29 -9.76 5.85
N LEU A 539 -27.47 -9.42 5.33
CA LEU A 539 -28.02 -10.05 4.12
C LEU A 539 -27.19 -9.72 2.88
N SER A 540 -26.71 -8.47 2.74
CA SER A 540 -25.81 -8.11 1.65
C SER A 540 -24.51 -8.91 1.71
N SER A 541 -23.90 -9.01 2.88
CA SER A 541 -22.69 -9.85 3.08
C SER A 541 -22.96 -11.33 2.82
N LEU A 542 -24.15 -11.82 3.17
CA LEU A 542 -24.54 -13.20 2.88
C LEU A 542 -24.63 -13.45 1.37
N LEU A 543 -25.21 -12.52 0.62
CA LEU A 543 -25.31 -12.61 -0.84
C LEU A 543 -23.92 -12.59 -1.50
N GLU A 544 -23.05 -11.69 -1.06
CA GLU A 544 -21.66 -11.61 -1.57
C GLU A 544 -20.86 -12.87 -1.23
N TRP A 545 -20.88 -13.27 0.04
CA TRP A 545 -20.15 -14.45 0.52
C TRP A 545 -20.64 -15.75 -0.10
N SER A 546 -21.95 -15.86 -0.39
CA SER A 546 -22.53 -17.03 -1.07
C SER A 546 -22.05 -17.20 -2.51
N GLY A 547 -21.39 -16.20 -3.09
CA GLY A 547 -21.04 -16.17 -4.50
C GLY A 547 -22.24 -15.94 -5.43
N ALA A 548 -23.43 -15.72 -4.88
CA ALA A 548 -24.61 -15.36 -5.67
C ALA A 548 -24.51 -13.95 -6.26
N VAL A 549 -23.77 -13.05 -5.59
CA VAL A 549 -23.48 -11.71 -6.07
C VAL A 549 -21.99 -11.60 -6.29
N ILE A 550 -21.55 -11.67 -7.52
CA ILE A 550 -20.20 -11.28 -7.93
C ILE A 550 -20.37 -9.94 -8.64
N THR A 551 -20.01 -8.86 -7.96
CA THR A 551 -19.96 -7.52 -8.57
C THR A 551 -18.58 -7.36 -9.20
N PRO A 552 -18.46 -7.42 -10.54
CA PRO A 552 -17.18 -7.20 -11.17
C PRO A 552 -16.72 -5.77 -10.90
N PRO A 553 -15.42 -5.52 -10.77
CA PRO A 553 -14.91 -4.16 -10.73
C PRO A 553 -15.42 -3.36 -11.93
N ALA A 554 -15.73 -2.09 -11.72
CA ALA A 554 -16.20 -1.21 -12.79
C ALA A 554 -15.17 -1.06 -13.93
N GLN A 555 -13.91 -1.28 -13.60
CA GLN A 555 -12.77 -1.25 -14.52
C GLN A 555 -11.60 -2.08 -13.99
N PHE A 556 -10.70 -2.44 -14.87
CA PHE A 556 -9.36 -2.96 -14.60
C PHE A 556 -8.32 -1.98 -15.13
N PHE A 557 -7.06 -2.15 -14.76
CA PHE A 557 -5.98 -1.28 -15.24
C PHE A 557 -5.04 -2.02 -16.20
N ALA A 558 -4.47 -1.29 -17.13
CA ALA A 558 -3.51 -1.84 -18.08
C ALA A 558 -2.31 -2.48 -17.36
N GLY A 559 -1.95 -3.70 -17.77
CA GLY A 559 -0.91 -4.52 -17.11
C GLY A 559 -1.40 -5.33 -15.90
N GLN A 560 -2.64 -5.13 -15.44
CA GLN A 560 -3.22 -5.89 -14.34
C GLN A 560 -3.78 -7.23 -14.82
N ALA A 561 -3.56 -8.29 -14.04
CA ALA A 561 -4.19 -9.58 -14.29
C ALA A 561 -5.69 -9.52 -13.97
N VAL A 562 -6.54 -9.87 -14.93
CA VAL A 562 -8.00 -9.90 -14.79
C VAL A 562 -8.42 -11.31 -14.40
N ALA A 563 -8.81 -11.49 -13.15
CA ALA A 563 -9.30 -12.78 -12.66
C ALA A 563 -10.68 -13.09 -13.28
N LEU A 564 -10.78 -14.25 -13.98
CA LEU A 564 -11.98 -14.62 -14.73
C LEU A 564 -13.19 -14.89 -13.84
N ASN A 565 -12.98 -15.30 -12.60
CA ASN A 565 -14.04 -15.46 -11.60
C ASN A 565 -14.76 -14.14 -11.26
N LEU A 566 -14.03 -13.01 -11.26
CA LEU A 566 -14.65 -11.68 -11.05
C LEU A 566 -15.61 -11.29 -12.19
N LEU A 567 -15.46 -11.90 -13.37
CA LEU A 567 -16.38 -11.71 -14.49
C LEU A 567 -17.53 -12.75 -14.48
N GLY A 568 -17.57 -13.65 -13.48
CA GLY A 568 -18.53 -14.73 -13.42
C GLY A 568 -18.25 -15.84 -14.45
N LEU A 569 -17.07 -15.86 -15.03
CA LEU A 569 -16.64 -16.88 -16.02
C LEU A 569 -15.93 -18.03 -15.31
N THR A 570 -16.64 -18.67 -14.37
CA THR A 570 -16.20 -19.85 -13.64
C THR A 570 -16.74 -21.10 -14.32
N GLY A 571 -15.88 -22.02 -14.73
CA GLY A 571 -16.32 -23.29 -15.32
C GLY A 571 -15.22 -24.05 -16.04
N ALA A 572 -15.45 -25.33 -16.31
CA ALA A 572 -14.55 -26.19 -17.06
C ALA A 572 -14.60 -25.84 -18.55
N GLY A 573 -13.80 -24.91 -19.00
CA GLY A 573 -13.67 -24.62 -20.42
C GLY A 573 -12.84 -23.37 -20.68
N PRO A 574 -12.21 -23.30 -21.87
CA PRO A 574 -11.40 -22.13 -22.24
C PRO A 574 -12.29 -20.88 -22.39
N VAL A 575 -11.76 -19.74 -21.98
CA VAL A 575 -12.37 -18.42 -22.16
C VAL A 575 -11.64 -17.70 -23.28
N SER A 576 -12.39 -17.26 -24.29
CA SER A 576 -11.88 -16.46 -25.39
C SER A 576 -12.02 -14.97 -25.04
N VAL A 577 -10.92 -14.24 -25.01
CA VAL A 577 -10.91 -12.80 -24.72
C VAL A 577 -10.54 -12.03 -25.98
N ARG A 578 -11.47 -11.23 -26.49
CA ARG A 578 -11.26 -10.33 -27.61
C ARG A 578 -10.75 -8.99 -27.11
N HIS A 579 -9.63 -8.54 -27.66
CA HIS A 579 -8.97 -7.27 -27.38
C HIS A 579 -9.62 -6.09 -28.13
N PRO A 580 -9.31 -4.85 -27.75
CA PRO A 580 -9.79 -3.64 -28.45
C PRO A 580 -9.32 -3.53 -29.90
N ASP A 581 -8.17 -4.10 -30.24
CA ASP A 581 -7.61 -4.17 -31.60
C ASP A 581 -8.24 -5.29 -32.46
N GLY A 582 -9.16 -6.08 -31.88
CA GLY A 582 -9.83 -7.19 -32.56
C GLY A 582 -9.09 -8.52 -32.47
N THR A 583 -7.87 -8.57 -31.95
CA THR A 583 -7.17 -9.83 -31.68
C THR A 583 -7.86 -10.65 -30.58
N THR A 584 -7.61 -11.94 -30.54
CA THR A 584 -8.25 -12.83 -29.58
C THR A 584 -7.21 -13.69 -28.88
N THR A 585 -7.29 -13.74 -27.56
CA THR A 585 -6.45 -14.61 -26.71
C THR A 585 -7.34 -15.63 -25.99
N THR A 586 -6.93 -16.89 -25.99
CA THR A 586 -7.64 -17.95 -25.26
C THR A 586 -6.95 -18.19 -23.93
N VAL A 587 -7.71 -18.12 -22.84
CA VAL A 587 -7.26 -18.40 -21.48
C VAL A 587 -7.77 -19.75 -21.05
N THR A 588 -6.86 -20.63 -20.60
CA THR A 588 -7.24 -21.95 -20.11
C THR A 588 -7.78 -21.86 -18.67
N PRO A 589 -8.64 -22.78 -18.23
CA PRO A 589 -9.18 -22.76 -16.87
C PRO A 589 -8.11 -22.78 -15.77
N GLU A 590 -6.98 -23.45 -16.02
CA GLU A 590 -5.87 -23.59 -15.07
C GLU A 590 -5.16 -22.24 -14.83
N ALA A 591 -5.15 -21.35 -15.83
CA ALA A 591 -4.52 -20.03 -15.70
C ALA A 591 -5.30 -19.10 -14.75
N GLY A 592 -6.61 -19.30 -14.61
CA GLY A 592 -7.48 -18.57 -13.67
C GLY A 592 -7.60 -17.06 -13.91
N ALA A 593 -6.65 -16.46 -14.64
CA ALA A 593 -6.61 -15.03 -14.91
C ALA A 593 -6.13 -14.73 -16.34
N PHE A 594 -6.64 -13.64 -16.90
CA PHE A 594 -6.19 -13.07 -18.16
C PHE A 594 -5.13 -12.00 -17.90
N THR A 595 -3.90 -12.21 -18.36
CA THR A 595 -2.75 -11.34 -18.10
C THR A 595 -2.38 -10.42 -19.26
N ALA A 596 -3.01 -10.57 -20.42
CA ALA A 596 -2.72 -9.80 -21.63
C ALA A 596 -3.55 -8.50 -21.77
N ALA A 597 -4.08 -7.97 -20.68
CA ALA A 597 -4.77 -6.69 -20.64
C ALA A 597 -3.78 -5.52 -20.67
N THR A 598 -3.03 -5.37 -21.77
CA THR A 598 -1.90 -4.43 -21.86
C THR A 598 -2.27 -3.06 -22.42
N GLN A 599 -3.48 -2.89 -22.98
CA GLN A 599 -3.93 -1.66 -23.61
C GLN A 599 -5.28 -1.21 -23.02
N PRO A 600 -5.50 0.09 -22.83
CA PRO A 600 -6.81 0.61 -22.49
C PRO A 600 -7.83 0.32 -23.59
N GLY A 601 -9.04 -0.05 -23.19
CA GLY A 601 -10.09 -0.35 -24.13
C GLY A 601 -11.20 -1.22 -23.56
N LEU A 602 -12.18 -1.54 -24.39
CA LEU A 602 -13.24 -2.47 -24.06
C LEU A 602 -12.84 -3.87 -24.55
N TYR A 603 -12.79 -4.81 -23.62
CA TYR A 603 -12.54 -6.23 -23.87
C TYR A 603 -13.83 -7.03 -23.77
N THR A 604 -13.91 -8.11 -24.54
CA THR A 604 -15.04 -9.03 -24.51
C THR A 604 -14.54 -10.43 -24.17
N ALA A 605 -14.93 -10.94 -23.02
CA ALA A 605 -14.61 -12.30 -22.60
C ALA A 605 -15.80 -13.22 -22.85
N THR A 606 -15.61 -14.28 -23.62
CA THR A 606 -16.63 -15.25 -24.02
C THR A 606 -16.27 -16.63 -23.47
N GLY A 607 -17.06 -17.12 -22.54
CA GLY A 607 -17.05 -18.50 -22.07
C GLY A 607 -18.07 -19.34 -22.81
N ARG A 608 -18.36 -20.56 -22.32
CA ARG A 608 -19.30 -21.50 -22.98
C ARG A 608 -20.74 -20.99 -23.04
N THR A 609 -21.18 -20.28 -22.01
CA THR A 609 -22.59 -19.86 -21.83
C THR A 609 -22.75 -18.36 -21.59
N LEU A 610 -21.65 -17.66 -21.32
CA LEU A 610 -21.68 -16.28 -20.89
C LEU A 610 -20.67 -15.44 -21.66
N THR A 611 -21.11 -14.29 -22.12
CA THR A 611 -20.24 -13.24 -22.70
C THR A 611 -20.30 -12.02 -21.82
N LYS A 612 -19.13 -11.49 -21.41
CA LYS A 612 -19.00 -10.31 -20.57
C LYS A 612 -18.06 -9.30 -21.20
N ASN A 613 -18.48 -8.05 -21.19
CA ASN A 613 -17.61 -6.92 -21.50
C ASN A 613 -17.01 -6.35 -20.24
N PHE A 614 -15.73 -5.99 -20.29
CA PHE A 614 -15.05 -5.30 -19.21
C PHE A 614 -14.12 -4.22 -19.76
N ALA A 615 -14.00 -3.14 -19.01
CA ALA A 615 -13.18 -2.00 -19.39
C ALA A 615 -11.79 -2.11 -18.75
N VAL A 616 -10.77 -1.83 -19.54
CA VAL A 616 -9.39 -1.64 -19.06
C VAL A 616 -9.01 -0.19 -19.28
N ASN A 617 -8.55 0.48 -18.26
CA ASN A 617 -8.17 1.89 -18.26
C ASN A 617 -6.71 2.08 -17.85
N LEU A 618 -6.22 3.29 -17.98
CA LEU A 618 -4.95 3.71 -17.43
C LEU A 618 -5.00 3.70 -15.90
N ASP A 619 -3.90 3.31 -15.24
CA ASP A 619 -3.77 3.48 -13.79
C ASP A 619 -3.80 4.98 -13.47
N PRO A 620 -4.68 5.45 -12.57
CA PRO A 620 -4.77 6.87 -12.21
C PRO A 620 -3.47 7.49 -11.68
N ALA A 621 -2.56 6.68 -11.18
CA ALA A 621 -1.25 7.14 -10.77
C ALA A 621 -0.45 7.74 -11.94
N GLU A 622 -0.60 7.18 -13.15
CA GLU A 622 0.10 7.65 -14.35
C GLU A 622 -0.30 9.07 -14.77
N SER A 623 -1.50 9.51 -14.42
CA SER A 623 -1.95 10.88 -14.65
C SER A 623 -1.32 11.91 -13.71
N ARG A 624 -0.65 11.47 -12.63
CA ARG A 624 0.05 12.36 -11.68
C ARG A 624 1.43 12.69 -12.21
N THR A 625 1.50 13.61 -13.14
CA THR A 625 2.69 13.94 -13.92
C THR A 625 3.62 14.96 -13.28
N LEU A 626 3.35 15.43 -12.06
CA LEU A 626 4.26 16.26 -11.29
C LEU A 626 5.57 15.52 -11.02
N PRO A 627 6.72 16.22 -11.03
CA PRO A 627 7.99 15.58 -10.70
C PRO A 627 7.99 15.01 -9.28
N LEU A 628 8.47 13.78 -9.15
CA LEU A 628 8.77 13.17 -7.85
C LEU A 628 9.82 14.03 -7.12
N PRO A 629 9.70 14.27 -5.80
CA PRO A 629 10.72 14.97 -5.04
C PRO A 629 12.08 14.33 -5.24
N THR A 630 13.08 15.15 -5.55
CA THR A 630 14.41 14.68 -5.97
C THR A 630 15.18 13.93 -4.90
N ASP A 631 14.77 14.04 -3.65
CA ASP A 631 15.33 13.38 -2.47
C ASP A 631 14.52 12.16 -2.00
N GLU A 632 13.43 11.82 -2.69
CA GLU A 632 12.54 10.71 -2.29
C GLU A 632 13.26 9.36 -2.38
N LEU A 633 13.97 9.09 -3.46
CA LEU A 633 14.74 7.85 -3.59
C LEU A 633 15.88 7.77 -2.56
N ASP A 634 16.53 8.90 -2.27
CA ASP A 634 17.57 8.97 -1.22
C ASP A 634 16.97 8.67 0.17
N ARG A 635 15.78 9.18 0.46
CA ARG A 635 15.04 8.90 1.71
C ARG A 635 14.69 7.42 1.86
N LEU A 636 14.38 6.75 0.76
CA LEU A 636 14.10 5.32 0.70
C LEU A 636 15.37 4.46 0.74
N GLY A 637 16.56 5.07 0.87
CA GLY A 637 17.83 4.37 1.04
C GLY A 637 18.54 4.00 -0.26
N VAL A 638 18.06 4.48 -1.42
CA VAL A 638 18.71 4.28 -2.72
C VAL A 638 19.83 5.31 -2.89
N PRO A 639 21.10 4.92 -3.12
CA PRO A 639 22.21 5.85 -3.30
C PRO A 639 22.16 6.47 -4.70
N VAL A 640 21.45 7.60 -4.84
CA VAL A 640 21.26 8.27 -6.14
C VAL A 640 22.37 9.27 -6.42
N ARG A 641 22.90 9.21 -7.64
CA ARG A 641 23.80 10.23 -8.23
C ARG A 641 23.06 10.97 -9.33
N ARG A 642 23.17 12.28 -9.37
CA ARG A 642 22.56 13.07 -10.46
C ARG A 642 23.53 13.16 -11.62
N ALA A 643 23.08 12.85 -12.83
CA ALA A 643 23.84 13.07 -14.04
C ALA A 643 24.05 14.58 -14.23
N GLY A 644 25.30 15.02 -14.25
CA GLY A 644 25.65 16.44 -14.43
C GLY A 644 26.25 17.13 -13.20
N SER A 645 26.21 16.54 -12.02
CA SER A 645 26.98 17.05 -10.89
C SER A 645 28.49 16.68 -11.02
N ARG A 646 29.16 17.17 -12.04
CA ARG A 646 30.60 17.50 -11.90
C ARG A 646 30.61 18.57 -10.83
N GLU A 647 31.14 18.24 -9.67
CA GLU A 647 31.36 19.17 -8.58
C GLU A 647 32.04 20.46 -9.07
N SER A 648 31.27 21.48 -9.40
CA SER A 648 31.64 22.81 -8.99
C SER A 648 31.28 22.87 -7.52
N VAL A 649 32.30 22.82 -6.67
CA VAL A 649 32.18 23.06 -5.23
C VAL A 649 31.62 24.48 -5.07
N ASP A 650 30.31 24.57 -4.95
CA ASP A 650 29.63 25.77 -4.49
C ASP A 650 29.56 25.70 -2.97
N PRO A 651 30.26 26.59 -2.24
CA PRO A 651 30.31 26.53 -0.77
C PRO A 651 29.00 26.88 -0.08
N SER A 652 27.90 27.09 -0.82
CA SER A 652 26.61 27.55 -0.31
C SER A 652 25.52 26.47 -0.22
N SER A 653 25.76 25.22 -0.65
CA SER A 653 24.78 24.15 -0.50
C SER A 653 24.77 23.59 0.93
N GLY A 654 23.64 23.74 1.58
CA GLY A 654 23.36 23.56 2.99
C GLY A 654 23.59 22.17 3.61
N PRO A 655 23.29 22.03 4.92
CA PRO A 655 23.88 21.06 5.86
C PRO A 655 23.39 19.61 5.76
N ALA A 656 22.55 19.24 4.80
CA ALA A 656 21.93 17.92 4.73
C ALA A 656 22.89 16.72 4.55
N PRO A 657 23.89 16.71 3.65
CA PRO A 657 24.77 15.55 3.49
C PRO A 657 25.72 15.33 4.67
N ALA A 658 26.05 16.38 5.42
CA ALA A 658 26.93 16.30 6.59
C ALA A 658 26.26 15.63 7.78
N VAL A 659 24.95 15.86 7.97
CA VAL A 659 24.13 15.27 9.06
C VAL A 659 24.04 13.75 8.89
N GLU A 660 23.86 13.27 7.67
CA GLU A 660 23.69 11.85 7.41
C GLU A 660 25.01 11.06 7.56
N THR A 661 26.13 11.63 7.08
CA THR A 661 27.46 11.00 7.26
C THR A 661 27.85 10.92 8.74
N GLU A 662 27.53 11.94 9.53
CA GLU A 662 27.75 11.95 10.99
C GLU A 662 26.85 10.94 11.70
N SER A 663 25.56 10.83 11.31
CA SER A 663 24.62 9.91 11.93
C SER A 663 25.00 8.43 11.75
N ARG A 664 25.70 8.11 10.67
CA ARG A 664 26.25 6.76 10.40
C ARG A 664 27.50 6.47 11.21
N GLN A 665 28.40 7.43 11.39
CA GLN A 665 29.69 7.21 12.07
C GLN A 665 29.63 7.37 13.59
N LYS A 666 28.78 8.28 14.11
CA LYS A 666 28.55 8.55 15.54
C LYS A 666 29.83 8.69 16.38
N LEU A 667 30.91 9.26 15.79
CA LEU A 667 32.23 9.41 16.43
C LEU A 667 32.14 10.22 17.74
N TRP A 668 31.21 11.15 17.84
CA TRP A 668 30.97 11.95 19.02
C TRP A 668 30.71 11.11 20.29
N ARG A 669 30.11 9.92 20.15
CA ARG A 669 29.87 9.01 21.30
C ARG A 669 31.17 8.53 21.92
N TRP A 670 32.15 8.16 21.11
CA TRP A 670 33.46 7.70 21.58
C TRP A 670 34.24 8.83 22.24
N ILE A 671 34.17 10.05 21.65
CA ILE A 671 34.80 11.24 22.22
C ILE A 671 34.14 11.60 23.56
N MET A 672 32.83 11.48 23.68
CA MET A 672 32.12 11.72 24.95
C MET A 672 32.50 10.69 26.03
N ILE A 673 32.62 9.43 25.67
CA ILE A 673 33.09 8.37 26.58
C ILE A 673 34.53 8.69 27.05
N ALA A 674 35.41 9.13 26.15
CA ALA A 674 36.75 9.57 26.49
C ALA A 674 36.76 10.79 27.43
N ALA A 675 35.90 11.78 27.19
CA ALA A 675 35.75 12.93 28.05
C ALA A 675 35.31 12.54 29.49
N LEU A 676 34.32 11.63 29.59
CA LEU A 676 33.86 11.11 30.88
C LEU A 676 34.94 10.34 31.62
N ALA A 677 35.75 9.54 30.88
CA ALA A 677 36.88 8.79 31.46
C ALA A 677 37.93 9.74 32.03
N VAL A 678 38.26 10.82 31.28
CA VAL A 678 39.22 11.85 31.74
C VAL A 678 38.71 12.55 33.01
N LEU A 679 37.40 12.91 33.07
CA LEU A 679 36.78 13.51 34.25
C LEU A 679 36.83 12.54 35.49
N LEU A 680 36.63 11.25 35.27
CA LEU A 680 36.67 10.25 36.30
C LEU A 680 38.09 10.09 36.85
N ILE A 681 39.12 10.07 35.98
CA ILE A 681 40.52 10.04 36.34
C ILE A 681 40.90 11.33 37.10
N GLU A 682 40.44 12.50 36.64
CA GLU A 682 40.68 13.78 37.32
C GLU A 682 40.13 13.76 38.75
N THR A 683 38.88 13.31 38.91
CA THR A 683 38.22 13.21 40.21
C THR A 683 38.95 12.26 41.16
N LEU A 684 39.41 11.10 40.67
CA LEU A 684 40.19 10.15 41.45
C LEU A 684 41.53 10.74 41.89
N LEU A 685 42.25 11.36 40.96
CA LEU A 685 43.54 11.99 41.28
C LEU A 685 43.40 13.19 42.24
N ALA A 686 42.35 14.00 42.08
CA ALA A 686 42.04 15.07 42.98
C ALA A 686 41.75 14.55 44.40
N GLY A 687 40.98 13.44 44.50
CA GLY A 687 40.70 12.78 45.79
C GLY A 687 41.94 12.18 46.45
N LEU A 688 42.84 11.61 45.66
CA LEU A 688 44.12 11.08 46.19
C LEU A 688 45.11 12.18 46.63
N SER A 689 45.14 13.29 45.90
CA SER A 689 45.97 14.46 46.25
C SER A 689 45.46 15.17 47.53
N ALA A 690 44.15 15.25 47.71
CA ALA A 690 43.54 15.83 48.92
C ALA A 690 43.87 15.00 50.21
N ARG A 691 44.04 13.67 50.09
CA ARG A 691 44.39 12.78 51.23
C ARG A 691 45.85 12.86 51.64
N ARG A 692 46.73 13.51 50.86
CA ARG A 692 48.18 13.63 51.16
C ARG A 692 48.57 14.94 51.92
N VAL A 693 47.62 15.76 52.34
CA VAL A 693 47.90 16.90 53.21
C VAL A 693 48.06 16.36 54.64
N PRO A 694 49.26 16.40 55.25
CA PRO A 694 49.40 15.97 56.62
C PRO A 694 48.62 16.92 57.53
N ALA A 695 47.89 16.37 58.53
CA ALA A 695 47.29 17.14 59.59
C ALA A 695 48.40 17.91 60.35
N PRO A 696 48.21 19.22 60.68
CA PRO A 696 49.18 19.94 61.49
C PRO A 696 49.26 19.30 62.86
N GLY A 697 50.49 18.80 63.16
CA GLY A 697 50.78 18.14 64.43
C GLY A 697 50.46 19.02 65.61
N GLY A 698 49.58 18.53 66.49
CA GLY A 698 49.41 19.05 67.83
C GLY A 698 50.66 18.77 68.64
N SER A 699 51.47 19.77 68.96
CA SER A 699 52.45 19.74 70.01
C SER A 699 51.74 20.05 71.33
N ALA A 700 51.66 19.00 72.19
CA ALA A 700 51.46 19.18 73.59
C ALA A 700 52.74 19.79 74.18
N VAL A 701 52.64 20.88 74.92
CA VAL A 701 53.09 21.24 76.24
C VAL A 701 52.64 22.67 76.55
#